data_4b999825d0efe794004363b1700ae8fa
#
_entry.id   4b999825d0efe794004363b1700ae8fa
#
_cell.length_a   1.000
_cell.length_b   1.000
_cell.length_c   1.000
_cell.angle_alpha   90.00
_cell.angle_beta   90.00
_cell.angle_gamma   90.00
#
_symmetry.space_group_name_H-M   'P 1'
#
loop_
_entity.id
_entity.type
_entity.pdbx_description
1 polymer ?
#
loop_
_entity_poly.entity_id
_entity_poly.type
_entity_poly.pdbx_seq_one_letter_code
_entity_poly.pdbx_strand_id
1 'polypeptide(L)'
;AIEKLTLTKRYYTEALKFIDVLHEATPVICQLLGSKNKSEVIEAMDYFEIGDAYNIEQNKIGIRKMLRLIWTKGSSDEGKGVQTHLIECYKRLFFEAPDSFSPNDAANYIARNMISLTFGATPAELTSLEQLLHLMMKQGMIPDLVIAKLWQVYGVQRREISKKQRRGAIIVLGMLATASPEIVVGEMETMLRIGLGAHGRADLQLAKYTCIALRRINPTSRQTEKGSTTTFSRLSNDHAVLVKLAAITEVPTDNKEWYGVAEQAINAIYALSKHPDVLCSEIIRRKTRAVFARSTQQEPSRPSSRDEMQIEPSQAPTLDGADSTVPASQASPIKRQNSKESVIGLSQLLFIVGHVAIKQIVHLELCELDFKRRKQEKDKEKAKDRHSLGASTSSRRGGGQNKSKQQQQQEQEDNELDMIGGTTEDDFTEAMAHIRERELLFGPQSLLAQFGPMVSEICANNTVYKDRNLQQAATLCLAKLMCVSSEYCEANLPLLITIMERSPDPTVRSNAVIALGDMAVCFNHLIDENTDFLYRRLADPQPMVKRTCLMTLTFLILAGQVKVKGQLGEMAKCLEDEDKRIADLARMFFTELSTKDNAVYNHFVDMFSLLSADERIDEEAFRRIVRFLLGFVEKDKHAKQLAEKLAARLARCETERQWNDVAFALGLLQHKNEEINKLVAEGFKMVQAPA
;
A
#
# COMPACT_ATOMS: atom_id res chain seq x y z
N ALA A 1 24.19 -58.06 20.69
CA ALA A 1 24.38 -56.96 19.70
C ALA A 1 23.16 -56.79 18.81
N ILE A 2 22.63 -57.84 18.19
CA ILE A 2 21.48 -57.79 17.26
C ILE A 2 20.22 -57.27 17.94
N GLU A 3 19.88 -57.80 19.15
CA GLU A 3 18.71 -57.33 19.91
C GLU A 3 18.79 -55.84 20.25
N LYS A 4 19.98 -55.35 20.65
CA LYS A 4 20.18 -53.92 20.94
C LYS A 4 19.95 -53.05 19.69
N LEU A 5 20.45 -53.49 18.53
CA LEU A 5 20.26 -52.82 17.26
C LEU A 5 18.78 -52.81 16.82
N THR A 6 18.08 -53.95 17.03
CA THR A 6 16.65 -54.05 16.71
C THR A 6 15.81 -53.12 17.61
N LEU A 7 16.11 -53.06 18.90
CA LEU A 7 15.44 -52.18 19.84
C LEU A 7 15.71 -50.70 19.47
N THR A 8 16.96 -50.38 19.15
CA THR A 8 17.34 -49.02 18.71
C THR A 8 16.62 -48.62 17.41
N LYS A 9 16.56 -49.52 16.44
CA LYS A 9 15.82 -49.30 15.19
C LYS A 9 14.34 -49.04 15.46
N ARG A 10 13.71 -49.88 16.31
CA ARG A 10 12.29 -49.69 16.68
C ARG A 10 12.06 -48.36 17.34
N TYR A 11 12.90 -47.95 18.28
CA TYR A 11 12.82 -46.66 18.96
C TYR A 11 12.85 -45.51 17.97
N TYR A 12 13.83 -45.46 17.07
CA TYR A 12 13.90 -44.39 16.07
C TYR A 12 12.73 -44.42 15.07
N THR A 13 12.22 -45.60 14.71
CA THR A 13 11.06 -45.71 13.83
C THR A 13 9.80 -45.16 14.49
N GLU A 14 9.59 -45.41 15.76
CA GLU A 14 8.45 -44.90 16.52
C GLU A 14 8.59 -43.39 16.76
N ALA A 15 9.80 -42.91 17.05
CA ALA A 15 10.07 -41.47 17.17
C ALA A 15 9.80 -40.70 15.86
N LEU A 16 10.21 -41.23 14.70
CA LEU A 16 9.92 -40.67 13.40
C LEU A 16 8.41 -40.59 13.12
N LYS A 17 7.67 -41.67 13.39
CA LYS A 17 6.21 -41.68 13.24
C LYS A 17 5.55 -40.61 14.10
N PHE A 18 6.02 -40.39 15.32
CA PHE A 18 5.51 -39.36 16.20
C PHE A 18 5.76 -37.95 15.63
N ILE A 19 6.97 -37.70 15.09
CA ILE A 19 7.31 -36.44 14.43
C ILE A 19 6.44 -36.23 13.20
N ASP A 20 6.17 -37.25 12.40
CA ASP A 20 5.29 -37.16 11.23
C ASP A 20 3.87 -36.76 11.64
N VAL A 21 3.31 -37.35 12.72
CA VAL A 21 2.00 -36.96 13.26
C VAL A 21 1.99 -35.49 13.72
N LEU A 22 3.07 -35.00 14.34
CA LEU A 22 3.18 -33.60 14.71
C LEU A 22 3.22 -32.67 13.47
N HIS A 23 3.91 -33.10 12.41
CA HIS A 23 3.92 -32.35 11.15
C HIS A 23 2.54 -32.31 10.48
N GLU A 24 1.77 -33.37 10.53
CA GLU A 24 0.39 -33.43 10.02
C GLU A 24 -0.56 -32.57 10.86
N ALA A 25 -0.37 -32.50 12.18
CA ALA A 25 -1.18 -31.69 13.08
C ALA A 25 -0.95 -30.16 12.92
N THR A 26 0.28 -29.75 12.59
CA THR A 26 0.69 -28.35 12.51
C THR A 26 -0.22 -27.49 11.62
N PRO A 27 -0.64 -27.88 10.39
CA PRO A 27 -1.56 -27.11 9.57
C PRO A 27 -2.94 -26.89 10.21
N VAL A 28 -3.43 -27.88 10.95
CA VAL A 28 -4.71 -27.83 11.65
C VAL A 28 -4.63 -26.86 12.83
N ILE A 29 -3.56 -26.98 13.63
CA ILE A 29 -3.30 -26.06 14.76
C ILE A 29 -3.10 -24.63 14.27
N CYS A 30 -2.50 -24.42 13.09
CA CYS A 30 -2.43 -23.10 12.46
C CYS A 30 -3.81 -22.47 12.20
N GLN A 31 -4.88 -23.26 12.02
CA GLN A 31 -6.24 -22.73 11.84
C GLN A 31 -6.78 -22.20 13.17
N LEU A 32 -6.44 -22.82 14.30
CA LEU A 32 -6.86 -22.37 15.63
C LEU A 32 -6.35 -20.97 15.99
N LEU A 33 -5.24 -20.50 15.38
CA LEU A 33 -4.82 -19.09 15.50
C LEU A 33 -5.84 -18.10 14.94
N GLY A 34 -6.85 -18.53 14.21
CA GLY A 34 -7.96 -17.73 13.73
C GLY A 34 -9.28 -17.98 14.45
N SER A 35 -9.27 -18.77 15.53
CA SER A 35 -10.48 -19.08 16.31
C SER A 35 -11.05 -17.83 16.99
N LYS A 36 -12.37 -17.84 17.20
CA LYS A 36 -13.05 -16.85 18.04
C LYS A 36 -12.84 -17.13 19.54
N ASN A 37 -12.46 -18.35 19.88
CA ASN A 37 -12.21 -18.77 21.26
C ASN A 37 -10.76 -18.41 21.64
N LYS A 38 -10.62 -17.54 22.64
CA LYS A 38 -9.32 -17.08 23.16
C LYS A 38 -8.44 -18.24 23.66
N SER A 39 -9.01 -19.22 24.37
CA SER A 39 -8.24 -20.33 24.91
C SER A 39 -7.61 -21.17 23.78
N GLU A 40 -8.35 -21.44 22.71
CA GLU A 40 -7.82 -22.17 21.56
C GLU A 40 -6.66 -21.44 20.88
N VAL A 41 -6.75 -20.09 20.81
CA VAL A 41 -5.68 -19.25 20.25
C VAL A 41 -4.42 -19.31 21.12
N ILE A 42 -4.58 -19.23 22.45
CA ILE A 42 -3.47 -19.30 23.41
C ILE A 42 -2.80 -20.67 23.36
N GLU A 43 -3.57 -21.75 23.45
CA GLU A 43 -3.05 -23.12 23.38
C GLU A 43 -2.32 -23.40 22.04
N ALA A 44 -2.82 -22.82 20.94
CA ALA A 44 -2.13 -22.93 19.66
C ALA A 44 -0.78 -22.19 19.67
N MET A 45 -0.68 -21.02 20.33
CA MET A 45 0.59 -20.30 20.49
C MET A 45 1.58 -21.12 21.33
N ASP A 46 1.13 -21.69 22.44
CA ASP A 46 1.97 -22.51 23.33
C ASP A 46 2.47 -23.77 22.61
N TYR A 47 1.62 -24.39 21.78
CA TYR A 47 2.07 -25.52 20.93
C TYR A 47 3.25 -25.12 20.02
N PHE A 48 3.19 -23.95 19.36
CA PHE A 48 4.26 -23.52 18.48
C PHE A 48 5.53 -23.15 19.24
N GLU A 49 5.40 -22.58 20.42
CA GLU A 49 6.53 -22.25 21.30
C GLU A 49 7.24 -23.54 21.77
N ILE A 50 6.50 -24.50 22.30
CA ILE A 50 7.06 -25.78 22.75
C ILE A 50 7.68 -26.55 21.59
N GLY A 51 7.01 -26.60 20.45
CA GLY A 51 7.50 -27.31 19.28
C GLY A 51 8.79 -26.71 18.68
N ASP A 52 9.02 -25.39 18.81
CA ASP A 52 10.29 -24.78 18.42
C ASP A 52 11.43 -25.23 19.34
N ALA A 53 11.18 -25.38 20.63
CA ALA A 53 12.16 -25.90 21.59
C ALA A 53 12.61 -27.34 21.24
N TYR A 54 11.74 -28.13 20.62
CA TYR A 54 12.04 -29.47 20.10
C TYR A 54 12.52 -29.49 18.65
N ASN A 55 12.77 -28.32 18.05
CA ASN A 55 13.22 -28.17 16.66
C ASN A 55 12.28 -28.79 15.60
N ILE A 56 10.97 -28.74 15.82
CA ILE A 56 9.99 -29.18 14.83
C ILE A 56 9.94 -28.14 13.71
N GLU A 57 10.44 -28.48 12.53
CA GLU A 57 10.69 -27.53 11.44
C GLU A 57 9.42 -26.81 10.98
N GLN A 58 8.29 -27.52 10.91
CA GLN A 58 7.03 -26.94 10.47
C GLN A 58 6.45 -25.90 11.43
N ASN A 59 6.84 -25.93 12.71
CA ASN A 59 6.39 -24.95 13.70
C ASN A 59 6.81 -23.52 13.36
N LYS A 60 7.90 -23.34 12.59
CA LYS A 60 8.33 -22.02 12.08
C LYS A 60 7.23 -21.31 11.27
N ILE A 61 6.39 -22.07 10.57
CA ILE A 61 5.24 -21.52 9.82
C ILE A 61 4.18 -20.99 10.79
N GLY A 62 3.90 -21.73 11.86
CA GLY A 62 2.97 -21.32 12.91
C GLY A 62 3.46 -20.05 13.62
N ILE A 63 4.73 -20.02 14.02
CA ILE A 63 5.36 -18.86 14.68
C ILE A 63 5.23 -17.62 13.81
N ARG A 64 5.47 -17.70 12.50
CA ARG A 64 5.24 -16.56 11.59
C ARG A 64 3.77 -16.16 11.50
N LYS A 65 2.85 -17.12 11.49
CA LYS A 65 1.41 -16.83 11.45
C LYS A 65 0.89 -16.22 12.75
N MET A 66 1.44 -16.57 13.91
CA MET A 66 1.11 -15.96 15.20
C MET A 66 1.27 -14.45 15.18
N LEU A 67 2.26 -13.93 14.44
CA LEU A 67 2.60 -12.51 14.43
C LEU A 67 1.42 -11.59 14.06
N ARG A 68 0.48 -12.07 13.23
CA ARG A 68 -0.73 -11.33 12.88
C ARG A 68 -1.65 -11.04 14.07
N LEU A 69 -1.57 -11.83 15.15
CA LEU A 69 -2.39 -11.65 16.35
C LEU A 69 -2.09 -10.35 17.11
N ILE A 70 -0.97 -9.68 16.79
CA ILE A 70 -0.64 -8.35 17.31
C ILE A 70 -1.71 -7.30 16.98
N TRP A 71 -2.51 -7.52 15.94
CA TRP A 71 -3.59 -6.64 15.49
C TRP A 71 -4.95 -6.98 16.07
N THR A 72 -5.04 -7.96 16.96
CA THR A 72 -6.30 -8.35 17.59
C THR A 72 -6.85 -7.17 18.40
N LYS A 73 -8.03 -6.67 18.00
CA LYS A 73 -8.67 -5.55 18.68
C LYS A 73 -9.16 -5.99 20.06
N GLY A 74 -8.64 -5.36 21.09
CA GLY A 74 -9.15 -5.50 22.45
C GLY A 74 -10.41 -4.68 22.64
N SER A 75 -11.56 -5.18 22.26
CA SER A 75 -12.86 -4.60 22.64
C SER A 75 -13.30 -5.02 24.05
N SER A 76 -12.59 -5.98 24.64
CA SER A 76 -12.74 -6.50 25.99
C SER A 76 -11.36 -6.88 26.53
N ASP A 77 -11.24 -7.22 27.79
CA ASP A 77 -9.99 -7.73 28.38
C ASP A 77 -9.43 -8.97 27.64
N GLU A 78 -10.28 -9.64 26.86
CA GLU A 78 -9.91 -10.80 26.06
C GLU A 78 -8.88 -10.53 24.98
N GLY A 79 -9.02 -9.44 24.21
CA GLY A 79 -8.05 -9.11 23.15
C GLY A 79 -6.68 -8.71 23.70
N LYS A 80 -6.65 -8.02 24.85
CA LYS A 80 -5.41 -7.69 25.54
C LYS A 80 -4.67 -8.95 26.01
N GLY A 81 -5.41 -9.96 26.49
CA GLY A 81 -4.81 -11.23 26.92
C GLY A 81 -4.08 -11.96 25.78
N VAL A 82 -4.67 -12.05 24.59
CA VAL A 82 -4.04 -12.68 23.42
C VAL A 82 -2.79 -11.91 22.99
N GLN A 83 -2.86 -10.58 22.91
CA GLN A 83 -1.72 -9.74 22.53
C GLN A 83 -0.58 -9.84 23.55
N THR A 84 -0.88 -9.81 24.85
CA THR A 84 0.13 -9.93 25.92
C THR A 84 0.80 -11.30 25.85
N HIS A 85 0.01 -12.37 25.72
CA HIS A 85 0.54 -13.73 25.60
C HIS A 85 1.45 -13.89 24.36
N LEU A 86 1.06 -13.28 23.23
CA LEU A 86 1.91 -13.25 22.03
C LEU A 86 3.27 -12.59 22.29
N ILE A 87 3.29 -11.45 22.98
CA ILE A 87 4.53 -10.75 23.33
C ILE A 87 5.41 -11.61 24.23
N GLU A 88 4.82 -12.31 25.20
CA GLU A 88 5.53 -13.22 26.09
C GLU A 88 6.10 -14.44 25.36
N CYS A 89 5.34 -15.07 24.46
CA CYS A 89 5.82 -16.16 23.62
C CYS A 89 7.01 -15.69 22.75
N TYR A 90 6.91 -14.55 22.07
CA TYR A 90 8.03 -14.02 21.28
C TYR A 90 9.24 -13.66 22.13
N LYS A 91 9.02 -13.16 23.36
CA LYS A 91 10.09 -12.89 24.31
C LYS A 91 10.86 -14.16 24.63
N ARG A 92 10.18 -15.25 25.00
CA ARG A 92 10.80 -16.55 25.29
C ARG A 92 11.51 -17.14 24.07
N LEU A 93 10.89 -17.07 22.88
CA LEU A 93 11.45 -17.64 21.64
C LEU A 93 12.71 -16.93 21.15
N PHE A 94 12.76 -15.58 21.25
CA PHE A 94 13.79 -14.81 20.53
C PHE A 94 14.57 -13.82 21.38
N PHE A 95 14.09 -13.45 22.56
CA PHE A 95 14.66 -12.37 23.38
C PHE A 95 15.23 -12.85 24.73
N GLU A 96 15.11 -14.11 25.04
CA GLU A 96 15.72 -14.74 26.22
C GLU A 96 16.94 -15.55 25.79
N ALA A 97 18.08 -15.25 26.39
CA ALA A 97 19.30 -15.99 26.16
C ALA A 97 19.49 -17.05 27.28
N PRO A 98 20.20 -18.13 27.01
CA PRO A 98 20.55 -19.10 28.04
C PRO A 98 21.30 -18.47 29.23
N ASP A 99 20.99 -18.88 30.44
CA ASP A 99 21.57 -18.34 31.69
C ASP A 99 23.10 -18.45 31.76
N SER A 100 23.70 -19.34 30.97
CA SER A 100 25.15 -19.52 30.88
C SER A 100 25.87 -18.43 30.09
N PHE A 101 25.14 -17.53 29.39
CA PHE A 101 25.73 -16.52 28.53
C PHE A 101 26.17 -15.30 29.35
N SER A 102 27.30 -14.71 28.98
CA SER A 102 27.67 -13.38 29.48
C SER A 102 26.69 -12.34 28.95
N PRO A 103 26.52 -11.18 29.62
CA PRO A 103 25.64 -10.12 29.15
C PRO A 103 25.92 -9.71 27.68
N ASN A 104 27.19 -9.74 27.28
CA ASN A 104 27.61 -9.41 25.92
C ASN A 104 27.22 -10.50 24.91
N ASP A 105 27.34 -11.77 25.28
CA ASP A 105 26.96 -12.89 24.43
C ASP A 105 25.45 -13.03 24.33
N ALA A 106 24.74 -12.78 25.43
CA ALA A 106 23.28 -12.69 25.46
C ALA A 106 22.77 -11.60 24.50
N ALA A 107 23.36 -10.40 24.54
CA ALA A 107 23.01 -9.32 23.62
C ALA A 107 23.29 -9.67 22.15
N ASN A 108 24.41 -10.35 21.87
CA ASN A 108 24.74 -10.85 20.53
C ASN A 108 23.72 -11.90 20.05
N TYR A 109 23.33 -12.81 20.93
CA TYR A 109 22.34 -13.84 20.65
C TYR A 109 20.98 -13.23 20.30
N ILE A 110 20.49 -12.34 21.14
CA ILE A 110 19.21 -11.63 20.93
C ILE A 110 19.26 -10.83 19.63
N ALA A 111 20.32 -10.05 19.39
CA ALA A 111 20.45 -9.28 18.15
C ALA A 111 20.42 -10.15 16.89
N ARG A 112 21.07 -11.33 16.92
CA ARG A 112 21.00 -12.30 15.81
C ARG A 112 19.59 -12.84 15.60
N ASN A 113 18.88 -13.17 16.67
CA ASN A 113 17.51 -13.65 16.60
C ASN A 113 16.57 -12.60 16.02
N MET A 114 16.67 -11.34 16.47
CA MET A 114 15.89 -10.22 15.91
C MET A 114 16.15 -10.04 14.41
N ILE A 115 17.42 -10.08 14.00
CA ILE A 115 17.80 -10.00 12.58
C ILE A 115 17.19 -11.18 11.79
N SER A 116 17.22 -12.39 12.35
CA SER A 116 16.69 -13.57 11.68
C SER A 116 15.18 -13.51 11.39
N LEU A 117 14.41 -12.83 12.24
CA LEU A 117 12.97 -12.61 12.04
C LEU A 117 12.65 -11.82 10.75
N THR A 118 13.62 -11.06 10.23
CA THR A 118 13.46 -10.31 8.99
C THR A 118 13.71 -11.15 7.73
N PHE A 119 14.30 -12.34 7.87
CA PHE A 119 14.72 -13.17 6.73
C PHE A 119 13.52 -13.82 6.02
N GLY A 120 13.33 -13.49 4.75
CA GLY A 120 12.23 -13.99 3.95
C GLY A 120 10.84 -13.56 4.44
N ALA A 121 10.77 -12.56 5.31
CA ALA A 121 9.51 -12.02 5.79
C ALA A 121 8.79 -11.25 4.68
N THR A 122 7.48 -11.47 4.58
CA THR A 122 6.61 -10.69 3.69
C THR A 122 6.41 -9.27 4.22
N PRO A 123 5.99 -8.30 3.39
CA PRO A 123 5.67 -6.95 3.87
C PRO A 123 4.66 -6.92 5.02
N ALA A 124 3.65 -7.79 5.00
CA ALA A 124 2.65 -7.91 6.07
C ALA A 124 3.27 -8.43 7.38
N GLU A 125 4.16 -9.42 7.30
CA GLU A 125 4.90 -9.93 8.47
C GLU A 125 5.83 -8.85 9.04
N LEU A 126 6.53 -8.08 8.17
CA LEU A 126 7.38 -6.97 8.63
C LEU A 126 6.55 -5.87 9.32
N THR A 127 5.35 -5.55 8.83
CA THR A 127 4.47 -4.58 9.49
C THR A 127 4.02 -5.07 10.86
N SER A 128 3.69 -6.36 10.98
CA SER A 128 3.31 -6.97 12.25
C SER A 128 4.50 -7.05 13.22
N LEU A 129 5.70 -7.35 12.71
CA LEU A 129 6.94 -7.35 13.48
C LEU A 129 7.29 -5.93 13.98
N GLU A 130 7.08 -4.91 13.14
CA GLU A 130 7.26 -3.50 13.55
C GLU A 130 6.38 -3.16 14.75
N GLN A 131 5.11 -3.57 14.73
CA GLN A 131 4.20 -3.33 15.83
C GLN A 131 4.59 -4.10 17.10
N LEU A 132 5.02 -5.35 16.96
CA LEU A 132 5.51 -6.14 18.09
C LEU A 132 6.72 -5.47 18.75
N LEU A 133 7.75 -5.14 17.95
CA LEU A 133 8.97 -4.51 18.46
C LEU A 133 8.72 -3.13 19.05
N HIS A 134 7.78 -2.37 18.48
CA HIS A 134 7.34 -1.09 19.03
C HIS A 134 6.76 -1.25 20.46
N LEU A 135 5.89 -2.22 20.67
CA LEU A 135 5.30 -2.49 22.00
C LEU A 135 6.35 -3.00 22.98
N MET A 136 7.22 -3.93 22.55
CA MET A 136 8.30 -4.44 23.41
C MET A 136 9.29 -3.35 23.81
N MET A 137 9.61 -2.43 22.89
CA MET A 137 10.47 -1.29 23.20
C MET A 137 9.83 -0.32 24.20
N LYS A 138 8.54 0.00 24.04
CA LYS A 138 7.77 0.81 25.00
C LYS A 138 7.71 0.20 26.41
N GLN A 139 7.71 -1.12 26.48
CA GLN A 139 7.70 -1.86 27.76
C GLN A 139 9.10 -2.05 28.35
N GLY A 140 10.15 -1.52 27.72
CA GLY A 140 11.52 -1.64 28.21
C GLY A 140 12.10 -3.06 28.14
N MET A 141 11.54 -3.94 27.28
CA MET A 141 11.98 -5.34 27.17
C MET A 141 13.26 -5.50 26.35
N ILE A 142 13.72 -4.46 25.64
CA ILE A 142 14.88 -4.52 24.76
C ILE A 142 16.02 -3.73 25.37
N PRO A 143 17.11 -4.37 25.82
CA PRO A 143 18.26 -3.70 26.43
C PRO A 143 19.06 -2.85 25.43
N ASP A 144 19.62 -1.73 25.89
CA ASP A 144 20.46 -0.85 25.06
C ASP A 144 21.69 -1.57 24.47
N LEU A 145 22.23 -2.56 25.19
CA LEU A 145 23.34 -3.37 24.69
C LEU A 145 22.97 -4.14 23.42
N VAL A 146 21.71 -4.60 23.28
CA VAL A 146 21.21 -5.26 22.06
C VAL A 146 21.17 -4.26 20.90
N ILE A 147 20.71 -3.03 21.17
CA ILE A 147 20.68 -1.96 20.16
C ILE A 147 22.11 -1.63 19.70
N ALA A 148 23.05 -1.54 20.62
CA ALA A 148 24.47 -1.34 20.28
C ALA A 148 25.03 -2.46 19.39
N LYS A 149 24.63 -3.75 19.64
CA LYS A 149 25.02 -4.88 18.79
C LYS A 149 24.41 -4.81 17.39
N LEU A 150 23.16 -4.38 17.26
CA LEU A 150 22.51 -4.16 15.96
C LEU A 150 23.26 -3.08 15.16
N TRP A 151 23.67 -1.97 15.79
CA TRP A 151 24.52 -0.96 15.16
C TRP A 151 25.89 -1.48 14.76
N GLN A 152 26.51 -2.34 15.57
CA GLN A 152 27.75 -3.01 15.20
C GLN A 152 27.60 -3.87 13.94
N VAL A 153 26.53 -4.68 13.84
CA VAL A 153 26.26 -5.48 12.64
C VAL A 153 26.01 -4.60 11.42
N TYR A 154 25.32 -3.49 11.57
CA TYR A 154 25.06 -2.56 10.47
C TYR A 154 26.31 -1.81 10.03
N GLY A 155 27.08 -1.25 10.97
CA GLY A 155 28.15 -0.28 10.74
C GLY A 155 29.52 -0.87 10.41
N VAL A 156 29.77 -2.13 10.80
CA VAL A 156 31.09 -2.76 10.62
C VAL A 156 31.36 -3.06 9.14
N GLN A 157 32.55 -2.68 8.67
CA GLN A 157 32.98 -2.90 7.28
C GLN A 157 33.62 -4.27 7.04
N ARG A 158 33.59 -5.17 8.01
CA ARG A 158 34.17 -6.50 7.88
C ARG A 158 33.44 -7.35 6.82
N ARG A 159 34.20 -8.11 6.04
CA ARG A 159 33.68 -9.00 5.00
C ARG A 159 32.82 -10.16 5.54
N GLU A 160 32.90 -10.46 6.82
CA GLU A 160 32.20 -11.55 7.50
C GLU A 160 30.69 -11.32 7.66
N ILE A 161 30.22 -10.06 7.55
CA ILE A 161 28.79 -9.75 7.70
C ILE A 161 28.11 -9.85 6.34
N SER A 162 27.14 -10.76 6.22
CA SER A 162 26.38 -10.96 5.00
C SER A 162 25.46 -9.74 4.71
N LYS A 163 25.14 -9.55 3.41
CA LYS A 163 24.16 -8.53 3.01
C LYS A 163 22.81 -8.69 3.75
N LYS A 164 22.35 -9.94 3.96
CA LYS A 164 21.10 -10.23 4.68
C LYS A 164 21.15 -9.78 6.14
N GLN A 165 22.26 -10.03 6.83
CA GLN A 165 22.44 -9.60 8.22
C GLN A 165 22.46 -8.07 8.35
N ARG A 166 23.17 -7.39 7.47
CA ARG A 166 23.25 -5.92 7.46
C ARG A 166 21.88 -5.29 7.16
N ARG A 167 21.14 -5.84 6.18
CA ARG A 167 19.76 -5.42 5.90
C ARG A 167 18.84 -5.65 7.09
N GLY A 168 18.91 -6.84 7.70
CA GLY A 168 18.09 -7.16 8.87
C GLY A 168 18.35 -6.24 10.05
N ALA A 169 19.63 -5.87 10.30
CA ALA A 169 19.98 -4.94 11.36
C ALA A 169 19.29 -3.58 11.18
N ILE A 170 19.37 -2.96 9.99
CA ILE A 170 18.73 -1.65 9.75
C ILE A 170 17.20 -1.72 9.72
N ILE A 171 16.62 -2.84 9.29
CA ILE A 171 15.18 -3.08 9.36
C ILE A 171 14.74 -3.05 10.82
N VAL A 172 15.38 -3.82 11.68
CA VAL A 172 15.07 -3.89 13.11
C VAL A 172 15.29 -2.53 13.78
N LEU A 173 16.42 -1.87 13.54
CA LEU A 173 16.71 -0.53 14.09
C LEU A 173 15.64 0.50 13.68
N GLY A 174 15.20 0.48 12.41
CA GLY A 174 14.11 1.33 11.93
C GLY A 174 12.76 1.02 12.59
N MET A 175 12.51 -0.24 12.93
CA MET A 175 11.31 -0.65 13.68
C MET A 175 11.35 -0.17 15.13
N LEU A 176 12.47 -0.33 15.81
CA LEU A 176 12.66 0.15 17.20
C LEU A 176 12.55 1.68 17.28
N ALA A 177 13.03 2.39 16.26
CA ALA A 177 12.94 3.84 16.16
C ALA A 177 11.49 4.37 16.08
N THR A 178 10.51 3.54 15.83
CA THR A 178 9.09 3.94 15.91
C THR A 178 8.65 4.24 17.34
N ALA A 179 9.27 3.58 18.33
CA ALA A 179 9.01 3.81 19.74
C ALA A 179 10.00 4.81 20.36
N SER A 180 11.26 4.79 19.91
CA SER A 180 12.34 5.66 20.40
C SER A 180 13.18 6.20 19.21
N PRO A 181 12.81 7.35 18.64
CA PRO A 181 13.54 7.96 17.52
C PRO A 181 15.01 8.23 17.80
N GLU A 182 15.37 8.40 19.06
CA GLU A 182 16.75 8.70 19.52
C GLU A 182 17.74 7.62 19.11
N ILE A 183 17.28 6.37 18.93
CA ILE A 183 18.08 5.23 18.44
C ILE A 183 18.75 5.55 17.10
N VAL A 184 18.04 6.26 16.21
CA VAL A 184 18.54 6.59 14.87
C VAL A 184 19.12 7.99 14.79
N VAL A 185 18.73 8.92 15.67
CA VAL A 185 19.24 10.29 15.69
C VAL A 185 20.75 10.30 16.01
N GLY A 186 21.20 9.50 16.98
CA GLY A 186 22.61 9.40 17.37
C GLY A 186 23.53 8.80 16.30
N GLU A 187 22.99 8.02 15.37
CA GLU A 187 23.75 7.23 14.39
C GLU A 187 23.53 7.68 12.93
N MET A 188 23.07 8.91 12.71
CA MET A 188 22.84 9.46 11.37
C MET A 188 24.08 9.35 10.47
N GLU A 189 25.25 9.69 10.97
CA GLU A 189 26.49 9.63 10.19
C GLU A 189 26.80 8.21 9.72
N THR A 190 26.61 7.21 10.58
CA THR A 190 26.78 5.80 10.25
C THR A 190 25.79 5.38 9.14
N MET A 191 24.53 5.83 9.20
CA MET A 191 23.56 5.57 8.16
C MET A 191 23.93 6.20 6.82
N LEU A 192 24.44 7.45 6.82
CA LEU A 192 24.89 8.13 5.60
C LEU A 192 26.12 7.45 4.97
N ARG A 193 27.05 6.98 5.79
CA ARG A 193 28.29 6.33 5.36
C ARG A 193 28.02 4.94 4.80
N ILE A 194 27.18 4.15 5.45
CA ILE A 194 26.91 2.73 5.09
C ILE A 194 25.74 2.64 4.12
N GLY A 195 24.54 3.02 4.54
CA GLY A 195 23.29 2.78 3.81
C GLY A 195 23.10 3.68 2.59
N LEU A 196 23.59 4.91 2.63
CA LEU A 196 23.58 5.84 1.49
C LEU A 196 24.97 6.03 0.85
N GLY A 197 25.96 5.26 1.31
CA GLY A 197 27.32 5.22 0.77
C GLY A 197 27.53 4.11 -0.26
N ALA A 198 28.76 3.60 -0.34
CA ALA A 198 29.15 2.56 -1.30
C ALA A 198 28.37 1.25 -1.10
N HIS A 199 28.12 0.84 0.16
CA HIS A 199 27.34 -0.36 0.46
C HIS A 199 25.89 -0.25 0.00
N GLY A 200 25.24 0.90 0.21
CA GLY A 200 23.86 1.13 -0.23
C GLY A 200 23.72 1.19 -1.75
N ARG A 201 24.72 1.74 -2.47
CA ARG A 201 24.74 1.71 -3.94
C ARG A 201 24.90 0.29 -4.50
N ALA A 202 25.66 -0.57 -3.81
CA ALA A 202 25.85 -1.97 -4.17
C ALA A 202 24.68 -2.88 -3.72
N ASP A 203 23.83 -2.38 -2.82
CA ASP A 203 22.69 -3.07 -2.23
C ASP A 203 21.52 -2.08 -2.03
N LEU A 204 20.67 -1.98 -3.05
CA LEU A 204 19.54 -1.06 -3.06
C LEU A 204 18.51 -1.36 -1.96
N GLN A 205 18.36 -2.61 -1.53
CA GLN A 205 17.50 -2.94 -0.41
C GLN A 205 18.03 -2.36 0.91
N LEU A 206 19.35 -2.39 1.10
CA LEU A 206 20.00 -1.73 2.25
C LEU A 206 19.71 -0.22 2.23
N ALA A 207 19.88 0.44 1.08
CA ALA A 207 19.57 1.85 0.91
C ALA A 207 18.10 2.18 1.22
N LYS A 208 17.16 1.37 0.70
CA LYS A 208 15.73 1.51 0.95
C LYS A 208 15.41 1.51 2.45
N TYR A 209 15.86 0.51 3.18
CA TYR A 209 15.57 0.41 4.61
C TYR A 209 16.32 1.47 5.44
N THR A 210 17.47 1.94 4.97
CA THR A 210 18.13 3.10 5.57
C THR A 210 17.31 4.37 5.40
N CYS A 211 16.70 4.61 4.23
CA CYS A 211 15.77 5.73 4.02
C CYS A 211 14.54 5.63 4.96
N ILE A 212 14.02 4.41 5.16
CA ILE A 212 12.91 4.18 6.10
C ILE A 212 13.33 4.53 7.53
N ALA A 213 14.50 4.09 7.96
CA ALA A 213 15.03 4.39 9.30
C ALA A 213 15.26 5.90 9.49
N LEU A 214 15.85 6.58 8.50
CA LEU A 214 16.04 8.03 8.52
C LEU A 214 14.74 8.81 8.67
N ARG A 215 13.66 8.35 8.02
CA ARG A 215 12.33 8.97 8.16
C ARG A 215 11.81 8.95 9.60
N ARG A 216 12.23 7.96 10.42
CA ARG A 216 11.79 7.84 11.83
C ARG A 216 12.38 8.90 12.75
N ILE A 217 13.39 9.66 12.31
CA ILE A 217 13.95 10.80 13.05
C ILE A 217 12.86 11.85 13.36
N ASN A 218 11.94 12.06 12.42
CA ASN A 218 10.81 12.95 12.61
C ASN A 218 9.48 12.13 12.56
N PRO A 219 8.95 11.69 13.69
CA PRO A 219 7.65 11.05 13.74
C PRO A 219 6.58 12.04 13.28
N THR A 220 5.83 11.68 12.27
CA THR A 220 4.68 12.47 11.80
C THR A 220 3.70 12.71 12.94
N SER A 221 3.19 13.92 13.07
CA SER A 221 2.37 14.46 14.17
C SER A 221 1.13 13.63 14.61
N ARG A 222 0.77 12.59 13.88
CA ARG A 222 -0.30 11.65 14.25
C ARG A 222 0.07 10.67 15.36
N GLN A 223 1.36 10.54 15.72
CA GLN A 223 1.84 9.57 16.72
C GLN A 223 2.39 10.22 18.00
N THR A 224 2.44 11.55 18.09
CA THR A 224 2.83 12.21 19.34
C THR A 224 1.69 12.11 20.34
N GLU A 225 1.80 11.17 21.26
CA GLU A 225 0.99 11.16 22.49
C GLU A 225 1.16 12.50 23.20
N LYS A 226 0.04 13.02 23.73
CA LYS A 226 0.01 14.26 24.52
C LYS A 226 1.09 14.21 25.61
N GLY A 227 2.19 14.93 25.43
CA GLY A 227 3.23 15.04 26.44
C GLY A 227 4.69 14.95 25.96
N SER A 228 4.97 14.60 24.71
CA SER A 228 6.33 14.61 24.18
C SER A 228 6.69 16.00 23.64
N THR A 229 7.58 16.70 24.35
CA THR A 229 8.00 18.08 24.07
C THR A 229 9.20 18.18 23.11
N THR A 230 9.64 17.10 22.48
CA THR A 230 10.72 17.15 21.50
C THR A 230 10.17 17.44 20.10
N THR A 231 10.05 18.74 19.80
CA THR A 231 9.80 19.20 18.43
C THR A 231 11.07 19.01 17.62
N PHE A 232 11.07 18.05 16.70
CA PHE A 232 12.15 17.91 15.74
C PHE A 232 12.17 19.14 14.82
N SER A 233 13.27 19.88 14.83
CA SER A 233 13.48 20.97 13.87
C SER A 233 13.78 20.38 12.49
N ARG A 234 12.96 20.70 11.49
CA ARG A 234 13.20 20.28 10.11
C ARG A 234 14.56 20.76 9.61
N LEU A 235 15.21 19.94 8.80
CA LEU A 235 16.56 20.17 8.30
C LEU A 235 16.57 21.17 7.14
N SER A 236 17.60 22.01 7.07
CA SER A 236 17.89 22.81 5.87
C SER A 236 18.23 21.91 4.69
N ASN A 237 17.89 22.31 3.46
CA ASN A 237 18.12 21.52 2.25
C ASN A 237 19.60 21.21 1.98
N ASP A 238 20.53 21.98 2.55
CA ASP A 238 21.99 21.76 2.45
C ASP A 238 22.48 20.68 3.42
N HIS A 239 21.65 20.22 4.33
CA HIS A 239 22.04 19.22 5.33
C HIS A 239 22.46 17.91 4.66
N ALA A 240 23.58 17.30 5.12
CA ALA A 240 24.19 16.11 4.53
C ALA A 240 23.20 14.95 4.32
N VAL A 241 22.22 14.77 5.22
CA VAL A 241 21.15 13.76 5.08
C VAL A 241 20.35 13.99 3.80
N LEU A 242 19.88 15.21 3.57
CA LEU A 242 19.02 15.56 2.43
C LEU A 242 19.79 15.50 1.10
N VAL A 243 21.04 15.97 1.11
CA VAL A 243 21.94 15.87 -0.05
C VAL A 243 22.19 14.40 -0.44
N LYS A 244 22.39 13.50 0.54
CA LYS A 244 22.58 12.06 0.27
C LYS A 244 21.29 11.38 -0.18
N LEU A 245 20.14 11.76 0.39
CA LEU A 245 18.84 11.26 -0.04
C LEU A 245 18.52 11.67 -1.48
N ALA A 246 18.84 12.90 -1.87
CA ALA A 246 18.72 13.34 -3.26
C ALA A 246 19.67 12.55 -4.18
N ALA A 247 20.94 12.43 -3.81
CA ALA A 247 21.95 11.75 -4.61
C ALA A 247 21.63 10.27 -4.88
N ILE A 248 21.01 9.55 -3.93
CA ILE A 248 20.67 8.13 -4.14
C ILE A 248 19.56 7.94 -5.20
N THR A 249 18.68 8.92 -5.40
CA THR A 249 17.64 8.89 -6.43
C THR A 249 18.21 9.13 -7.84
N GLU A 250 19.38 9.73 -7.94
CA GLU A 250 20.04 10.08 -9.20
C GLU A 250 20.98 8.98 -9.71
N VAL A 251 21.26 7.95 -8.90
CA VAL A 251 22.15 6.84 -9.29
C VAL A 251 21.63 6.15 -10.56
N PRO A 252 22.42 6.11 -11.65
CA PRO A 252 22.02 5.40 -12.86
C PRO A 252 22.00 3.89 -12.60
N THR A 253 20.86 3.26 -12.84
CA THR A 253 20.70 1.81 -12.67
C THR A 253 19.44 1.33 -13.42
N ASP A 254 19.48 0.12 -13.93
CA ASP A 254 18.35 -0.60 -14.52
C ASP A 254 17.68 -1.55 -13.50
N ASN A 255 18.23 -1.63 -12.30
CA ASN A 255 17.70 -2.49 -11.26
C ASN A 255 16.31 -1.99 -10.79
N LYS A 256 15.31 -2.87 -10.83
CA LYS A 256 13.93 -2.56 -10.41
C LYS A 256 13.81 -2.18 -8.92
N GLU A 257 14.75 -2.59 -8.07
CA GLU A 257 14.78 -2.19 -6.66
C GLU A 257 14.97 -0.68 -6.47
N TRP A 258 15.47 0.02 -7.50
CA TRP A 258 15.64 1.48 -7.50
C TRP A 258 14.31 2.22 -7.20
N TYR A 259 13.20 1.76 -7.75
CA TYR A 259 11.89 2.40 -7.52
C TYR A 259 11.53 2.45 -6.03
N GLY A 260 11.80 1.37 -5.30
CA GLY A 260 11.57 1.33 -3.85
C GLY A 260 12.53 2.25 -3.06
N VAL A 261 13.76 2.42 -3.54
CA VAL A 261 14.71 3.36 -2.92
C VAL A 261 14.28 4.80 -3.17
N ALA A 262 13.94 5.14 -4.41
CA ALA A 262 13.51 6.49 -4.79
C ALA A 262 12.24 6.90 -4.03
N GLU A 263 11.27 6.00 -3.91
CA GLU A 263 10.06 6.21 -3.11
C GLU A 263 10.40 6.54 -1.66
N GLN A 264 11.22 5.74 -1.01
CA GLN A 264 11.52 5.94 0.42
C GLN A 264 12.45 7.13 0.65
N ALA A 265 13.34 7.45 -0.29
CA ALA A 265 14.16 8.65 -0.24
C ALA A 265 13.30 9.93 -0.34
N ILE A 266 12.35 9.99 -1.27
CA ILE A 266 11.42 11.12 -1.39
C ILE A 266 10.53 11.21 -0.14
N ASN A 267 10.03 10.08 0.38
CA ASN A 267 9.28 10.04 1.63
C ASN A 267 10.08 10.61 2.82
N ALA A 268 11.38 10.30 2.89
CA ALA A 268 12.26 10.82 3.92
C ALA A 268 12.54 12.34 3.73
N ILE A 269 12.70 12.80 2.49
CA ILE A 269 12.87 14.24 2.19
C ILE A 269 11.63 15.02 2.67
N TYR A 270 10.41 14.57 2.36
CA TYR A 270 9.18 15.24 2.81
C TYR A 270 8.99 15.22 4.33
N ALA A 271 9.53 14.21 5.01
CA ALA A 271 9.48 14.14 6.47
C ALA A 271 10.51 15.04 7.15
N LEU A 272 11.69 15.19 6.57
CA LEU A 272 12.85 15.81 7.24
C LEU A 272 13.17 17.23 6.77
N SER A 273 12.89 17.59 5.51
CA SER A 273 13.25 18.89 4.93
C SER A 273 12.31 20.03 5.37
N LYS A 274 12.86 21.23 5.50
CA LYS A 274 12.07 22.48 5.65
C LYS A 274 11.32 22.83 4.36
N HIS A 275 11.97 22.64 3.20
CA HIS A 275 11.43 22.97 1.87
C HIS A 275 11.54 21.75 0.94
N PRO A 276 10.71 20.70 1.17
CA PRO A 276 10.79 19.46 0.41
C PRO A 276 10.42 19.65 -1.07
N ASP A 277 9.51 20.59 -1.38
CA ASP A 277 9.08 20.98 -2.71
C ASP A 277 10.24 21.51 -3.56
N VAL A 278 11.06 22.39 -2.99
CA VAL A 278 12.26 22.96 -3.65
C VAL A 278 13.26 21.85 -3.98
N LEU A 279 13.58 21.00 -2.99
CA LEU A 279 14.54 19.92 -3.17
C LEU A 279 14.07 18.87 -4.18
N CYS A 280 12.79 18.48 -4.13
CA CYS A 280 12.23 17.53 -5.07
C CYS A 280 12.12 18.10 -6.49
N SER A 281 11.83 19.40 -6.64
CA SER A 281 11.87 20.11 -7.93
C SER A 281 13.28 20.10 -8.53
N GLU A 282 14.31 20.26 -7.70
CA GLU A 282 15.71 20.17 -8.14
C GLU A 282 16.07 18.75 -8.60
N ILE A 283 15.65 17.72 -7.88
CA ILE A 283 15.81 16.31 -8.28
C ILE A 283 15.17 16.06 -9.65
N ILE A 284 13.92 16.51 -9.86
CA ILE A 284 13.21 16.37 -11.12
C ILE A 284 13.98 17.08 -12.25
N ARG A 285 14.41 18.33 -12.04
CA ARG A 285 15.18 19.10 -13.04
C ARG A 285 16.48 18.39 -13.44
N ARG A 286 17.25 17.88 -12.47
CA ARG A 286 18.49 17.14 -12.74
C ARG A 286 18.22 15.85 -13.51
N LYS A 287 17.22 15.09 -13.10
CA LYS A 287 16.84 13.86 -13.79
C LYS A 287 16.34 14.13 -15.20
N THR A 288 15.56 15.20 -15.42
CA THR A 288 15.10 15.64 -16.74
C THR A 288 16.29 15.99 -17.64
N ARG A 289 17.24 16.79 -17.16
CA ARG A 289 18.46 17.09 -17.91
C ARG A 289 19.23 15.81 -18.27
N ALA A 290 19.39 14.88 -17.32
CA ALA A 290 20.10 13.64 -17.57
C ALA A 290 19.42 12.74 -18.61
N VAL A 291 18.08 12.73 -18.68
CA VAL A 291 17.31 11.97 -19.66
C VAL A 291 17.38 12.61 -21.04
N PHE A 292 17.15 13.93 -21.14
CA PHE A 292 17.01 14.63 -22.43
C PHE A 292 18.35 15.15 -22.99
N ALA A 293 19.37 15.47 -22.19
CA ALA A 293 20.69 15.86 -22.69
C ALA A 293 21.40 14.74 -23.44
N ARG A 294 21.13 13.47 -23.14
CA ARG A 294 21.64 12.33 -23.88
C ARG A 294 21.03 12.20 -25.27
N SER A 295 19.84 12.76 -25.49
CA SER A 295 19.18 12.77 -26.81
C SER A 295 19.76 13.80 -27.77
N THR A 296 20.27 14.92 -27.25
CA THR A 296 20.78 16.05 -28.07
C THR A 296 22.24 15.88 -28.55
N GLN A 297 23.00 14.95 -27.97
CA GLN A 297 24.39 14.72 -28.41
C GLN A 297 24.53 13.79 -29.63
N GLN A 298 23.44 13.43 -30.32
CA GLN A 298 23.43 12.53 -31.46
C GLN A 298 23.07 13.17 -32.83
N GLU A 299 23.15 14.50 -32.98
CA GLU A 299 23.27 15.03 -34.34
C GLU A 299 24.73 14.93 -34.74
N PRO A 300 25.06 14.15 -35.80
CA PRO A 300 26.40 14.16 -36.32
C PRO A 300 26.66 15.54 -36.94
N SER A 301 27.63 16.25 -36.37
CA SER A 301 28.23 17.43 -37.02
C SER A 301 28.58 17.08 -38.43
N ARG A 302 27.86 17.65 -39.41
CA ARG A 302 28.29 17.67 -40.82
C ARG A 302 29.66 18.33 -40.87
N PRO A 303 30.67 17.70 -41.48
CA PRO A 303 31.92 18.39 -41.75
C PRO A 303 31.62 19.46 -42.81
N SER A 304 31.91 20.72 -42.46
CA SER A 304 31.97 21.82 -43.39
C SER A 304 33.25 21.66 -44.21
N SER A 305 33.14 21.10 -45.40
CA SER A 305 34.13 21.27 -46.43
C SER A 305 33.56 22.24 -47.47
N ARG A 306 34.05 23.49 -47.40
CA ARG A 306 34.10 24.38 -48.55
C ARG A 306 35.07 23.75 -49.55
N ASP A 307 34.60 23.44 -50.74
CA ASP A 307 35.31 23.62 -51.96
C ASP A 307 34.30 23.78 -53.10
N GLU A 308 34.36 24.96 -53.69
CA GLU A 308 33.70 25.35 -54.91
C GLU A 308 34.26 24.55 -56.12
N MET A 309 33.39 23.92 -56.89
CA MET A 309 33.62 23.84 -58.36
C MET A 309 32.31 23.65 -59.12
N GLN A 310 32.08 24.58 -60.02
CA GLN A 310 31.05 24.61 -61.06
C GLN A 310 31.14 23.37 -61.93
N ILE A 311 30.04 22.93 -62.53
CA ILE A 311 29.80 22.72 -64.00
C ILE A 311 28.40 22.12 -64.20
N GLU A 312 27.80 22.50 -65.25
CA GLU A 312 26.47 22.49 -65.81
C GLU A 312 25.84 21.12 -66.17
N PRO A 313 24.57 21.09 -66.63
CA PRO A 313 23.62 19.98 -66.51
C PRO A 313 23.54 19.12 -67.79
N SER A 314 23.21 17.84 -67.68
CA SER A 314 22.71 17.05 -68.79
C SER A 314 21.91 15.83 -68.40
N GLN A 315 20.66 15.86 -68.86
CA GLN A 315 19.82 14.75 -69.37
C GLN A 315 19.48 13.54 -68.45
N ALA A 316 18.18 13.39 -68.25
CA ALA A 316 17.51 12.14 -67.95
C ALA A 316 17.67 11.08 -69.05
N PRO A 317 17.55 9.82 -68.72
CA PRO A 317 16.37 9.09 -69.16
C PRO A 317 15.73 8.12 -68.17
N THR A 318 14.51 7.82 -68.48
CA THR A 318 13.44 7.03 -67.93
C THR A 318 13.73 5.52 -67.77
N LEU A 319 12.91 4.92 -66.83
CA LEU A 319 12.32 3.55 -66.78
C LEU A 319 13.25 2.36 -66.47
N ASP A 320 13.02 1.58 -65.50
CA ASP A 320 12.09 0.47 -65.37
C ASP A 320 12.35 -0.30 -64.04
N GLY A 321 11.30 -0.94 -63.55
CA GLY A 321 11.16 -1.65 -62.34
C GLY A 321 12.16 -2.75 -62.00
N ALA A 322 12.30 -2.94 -60.70
CA ALA A 322 12.51 -4.25 -60.09
C ALA A 322 12.35 -4.15 -58.56
N ASP A 323 11.47 -4.95 -58.10
CA ASP A 323 11.30 -5.48 -56.80
C ASP A 323 12.64 -5.68 -56.06
N SER A 324 12.83 -5.04 -54.88
CA SER A 324 13.86 -5.44 -53.94
C SER A 324 13.42 -5.13 -52.53
N THR A 325 12.89 -6.17 -51.89
CA THR A 325 12.81 -6.33 -50.44
C THR A 325 14.14 -5.98 -49.80
N VAL A 326 14.20 -4.82 -49.15
CA VAL A 326 15.34 -4.43 -48.32
C VAL A 326 15.18 -5.12 -46.95
N PRO A 327 16.15 -5.94 -46.51
CA PRO A 327 16.10 -6.55 -45.19
C PRO A 327 16.25 -5.46 -44.13
N ALA A 328 15.42 -5.58 -43.09
CA ALA A 328 15.45 -4.72 -41.90
C ALA A 328 16.89 -4.56 -41.40
N SER A 329 17.45 -3.35 -41.54
CA SER A 329 18.81 -3.02 -41.14
C SER A 329 18.99 -3.34 -39.65
N GLN A 330 19.95 -4.20 -39.35
CA GLN A 330 20.49 -4.46 -38.05
C GLN A 330 21.02 -3.14 -37.46
N ALA A 331 20.19 -2.46 -36.65
CA ALA A 331 20.66 -1.34 -35.84
C ALA A 331 21.79 -1.84 -34.94
N SER A 332 22.93 -1.17 -34.99
CA SER A 332 24.12 -1.54 -34.23
C SER A 332 23.78 -1.67 -32.71
N PRO A 333 24.45 -2.58 -32.00
CA PRO A 333 24.20 -2.83 -30.55
C PRO A 333 24.24 -1.57 -29.69
N ILE A 334 25.12 -0.62 -30.05
CA ILE A 334 25.30 0.66 -29.35
C ILE A 334 24.06 1.57 -29.47
N LYS A 335 23.39 1.63 -30.64
CA LYS A 335 22.14 2.41 -30.77
C LYS A 335 20.97 1.81 -30.03
N ARG A 336 20.90 0.46 -29.91
CA ARG A 336 19.88 -0.23 -29.14
C ARG A 336 20.09 -0.07 -27.62
N GLN A 337 21.33 -0.01 -27.16
CA GLN A 337 21.65 0.18 -25.74
C GLN A 337 21.35 1.61 -25.27
N ASN A 338 21.70 2.61 -26.07
CA ASN A 338 21.40 4.02 -25.77
C ASN A 338 19.88 4.31 -25.75
N SER A 339 19.09 3.66 -26.61
CA SER A 339 17.64 3.79 -26.61
C SER A 339 16.99 3.16 -25.37
N LYS A 340 17.48 2.00 -24.91
CA LYS A 340 17.00 1.35 -23.69
C LYS A 340 17.31 2.17 -22.44
N GLU A 341 18.51 2.71 -22.31
CA GLU A 341 18.92 3.56 -21.19
C GLU A 341 18.07 4.84 -21.13
N SER A 342 17.72 5.42 -22.26
CA SER A 342 16.81 6.58 -22.33
C SER A 342 15.41 6.24 -21.86
N VAL A 343 14.86 5.09 -22.27
CA VAL A 343 13.52 4.61 -21.84
C VAL A 343 13.47 4.31 -20.34
N ILE A 344 14.51 3.68 -19.79
CA ILE A 344 14.61 3.42 -18.34
C ILE A 344 14.68 4.74 -17.58
N GLY A 345 15.52 5.69 -18.04
CA GLY A 345 15.64 7.01 -17.45
C GLY A 345 14.31 7.78 -17.44
N LEU A 346 13.57 7.73 -18.55
CA LEU A 346 12.24 8.34 -18.66
C LEU A 346 11.24 7.66 -17.72
N SER A 347 11.21 6.34 -17.66
CA SER A 347 10.34 5.61 -16.73
C SER A 347 10.61 5.97 -15.27
N GLN A 348 11.88 6.10 -14.90
CA GLN A 348 12.30 6.56 -13.56
C GLN A 348 11.90 8.01 -13.30
N LEU A 349 12.03 8.90 -14.28
CA LEU A 349 11.60 10.29 -14.17
C LEU A 349 10.10 10.39 -13.93
N LEU A 350 9.28 9.69 -14.71
CA LEU A 350 7.82 9.67 -14.54
C LEU A 350 7.41 9.12 -13.18
N PHE A 351 8.11 8.11 -12.68
CA PHE A 351 7.88 7.59 -11.33
C PHE A 351 8.12 8.66 -10.25
N ILE A 352 9.24 9.39 -10.33
CA ILE A 352 9.56 10.49 -9.41
C ILE A 352 8.48 11.58 -9.48
N VAL A 353 8.12 12.03 -10.69
CA VAL A 353 7.12 13.07 -10.92
C VAL A 353 5.79 12.70 -10.25
N GLY A 354 5.26 11.51 -10.54
CA GLY A 354 4.01 11.06 -9.94
C GLY A 354 4.09 10.90 -8.43
N HIS A 355 5.23 10.42 -7.90
CA HIS A 355 5.38 10.26 -6.45
C HIS A 355 5.50 11.61 -5.73
N VAL A 356 6.26 12.56 -6.30
CA VAL A 356 6.37 13.93 -5.77
C VAL A 356 5.00 14.63 -5.80
N ALA A 357 4.21 14.46 -6.85
CA ALA A 357 2.87 15.04 -6.94
C ALA A 357 1.97 14.62 -5.76
N ILE A 358 1.91 13.32 -5.48
CA ILE A 358 1.16 12.81 -4.31
C ILE A 358 1.73 13.33 -2.99
N LYS A 359 3.07 13.39 -2.87
CA LYS A 359 3.71 13.90 -1.65
C LYS A 359 3.46 15.37 -1.43
N GLN A 360 3.32 16.14 -2.51
CA GLN A 360 2.99 17.55 -2.44
C GLN A 360 1.59 17.77 -1.87
N ILE A 361 0.59 16.96 -2.30
CA ILE A 361 -0.76 17.04 -1.73
C ILE A 361 -0.72 16.76 -0.21
N VAL A 362 -0.09 15.65 0.17
CA VAL A 362 0.04 15.27 1.60
C VAL A 362 0.77 16.36 2.39
N HIS A 363 1.75 17.02 1.78
CA HIS A 363 2.47 18.13 2.42
C HIS A 363 1.57 19.34 2.64
N LEU A 364 0.75 19.70 1.64
CA LEU A 364 -0.24 20.79 1.77
C LEU A 364 -1.26 20.52 2.87
N GLU A 365 -1.78 19.29 2.96
CA GLU A 365 -2.68 18.86 4.03
C GLU A 365 -2.03 18.98 5.43
N LEU A 366 -0.75 18.58 5.54
CA LEU A 366 -0.01 18.72 6.78
C LEU A 366 0.23 20.18 7.16
N CYS A 367 0.50 21.04 6.19
CA CYS A 367 0.63 22.50 6.42
C CYS A 367 -0.70 23.09 6.92
N GLU A 368 -1.83 22.68 6.32
CA GLU A 368 -3.15 23.11 6.76
C GLU A 368 -3.46 22.68 8.20
N LEU A 369 -3.18 21.41 8.53
CA LEU A 369 -3.37 20.89 9.88
C LEU A 369 -2.49 21.60 10.91
N ASP A 370 -1.23 21.90 10.55
CA ASP A 370 -0.31 22.60 11.44
C ASP A 370 -0.74 24.05 11.67
N PHE A 371 -1.21 24.73 10.62
CA PHE A 371 -1.78 26.07 10.72
C PHE A 371 -3.00 26.11 11.68
N LYS A 372 -3.96 25.20 11.50
CA LYS A 372 -5.13 25.08 12.37
C LYS A 372 -4.74 24.84 13.84
N ARG A 373 -3.77 23.96 14.07
CA ARG A 373 -3.25 23.68 15.41
C ARG A 373 -2.64 24.89 16.06
N ARG A 374 -1.72 25.59 15.36
CA ARG A 374 -1.03 26.78 15.89
C ARG A 374 -2.02 27.92 16.19
N LYS A 375 -3.05 28.08 15.36
CA LYS A 375 -4.11 29.06 15.61
C LYS A 375 -4.91 28.73 16.86
N GLN A 376 -5.32 27.47 17.04
CA GLN A 376 -6.03 27.04 18.24
C GLN A 376 -5.19 27.20 19.53
N GLU A 377 -3.88 26.98 19.45
CA GLU A 377 -2.96 27.20 20.57
C GLU A 377 -2.87 28.67 20.93
N LYS A 378 -2.69 29.57 19.95
CA LYS A 378 -2.70 31.03 20.15
C LYS A 378 -4.03 31.55 20.73
N ASP A 379 -5.16 31.04 20.25
CA ASP A 379 -6.46 31.44 20.76
C ASP A 379 -6.67 31.00 22.21
N LYS A 380 -6.15 29.83 22.59
CA LYS A 380 -6.15 29.36 23.99
C LYS A 380 -5.23 30.21 24.86
N GLU A 381 -4.07 30.64 24.39
CA GLU A 381 -3.18 31.53 25.11
C GLU A 381 -3.79 32.92 25.30
N LYS A 382 -4.36 33.51 24.23
CA LYS A 382 -5.09 34.80 24.30
C LYS A 382 -6.29 34.70 25.24
N ALA A 383 -6.99 33.57 25.32
CA ALA A 383 -8.08 33.32 26.27
C ALA A 383 -7.58 33.25 27.72
N LYS A 384 -6.45 32.60 27.96
CA LYS A 384 -5.79 32.53 29.28
C LYS A 384 -5.31 33.90 29.75
N ASP A 385 -4.69 34.70 28.85
CA ASP A 385 -4.22 36.03 29.18
C ASP A 385 -5.39 36.99 29.45
N ARG A 386 -6.52 36.88 28.74
CA ARG A 386 -7.74 37.65 29.07
C ARG A 386 -8.31 37.25 30.44
N HIS A 387 -8.23 35.97 30.83
CA HIS A 387 -8.64 35.57 32.17
C HIS A 387 -7.66 35.99 33.28
N SER A 388 -6.36 36.07 32.96
CA SER A 388 -5.34 36.54 33.93
C SER A 388 -5.36 38.08 34.08
N LEU A 389 -5.67 38.84 33.03
CA LEU A 389 -5.81 40.29 33.06
C LEU A 389 -7.08 40.75 33.82
N GLY A 390 -8.10 39.92 33.95
CA GLY A 390 -9.28 40.18 34.74
C GLY A 390 -9.07 40.05 36.26
N ALA A 391 -7.90 39.53 36.70
CA ALA A 391 -7.63 39.23 38.09
C ALA A 391 -6.50 40.10 38.73
N SER A 392 -5.83 41.01 38.01
CA SER A 392 -4.77 41.84 38.61
C SER A 392 -4.59 43.17 37.93
N THR A 393 -5.28 44.20 38.44
CA THR A 393 -4.81 45.58 38.35
C THR A 393 -3.74 45.78 39.42
N SER A 394 -2.45 45.74 39.07
CA SER A 394 -1.41 46.69 39.57
C SER A 394 0.03 46.23 39.18
N SER A 395 0.69 47.17 38.52
CA SER A 395 2.14 47.51 38.57
C SER A 395 3.20 46.42 38.45
N ARG A 396 4.09 46.50 37.41
CA ARG A 396 5.45 47.10 37.50
C ARG A 396 6.27 46.93 36.23
N ARG A 397 7.01 47.97 35.92
CA ARG A 397 8.06 48.14 34.92
C ARG A 397 9.31 47.28 35.24
N GLY A 398 10.01 46.82 34.19
CA GLY A 398 11.47 46.81 34.16
C GLY A 398 12.10 45.43 34.13
N GLY A 399 12.88 45.14 33.09
CA GLY A 399 13.85 44.06 33.08
C GLY A 399 14.11 43.48 31.68
N GLY A 400 15.06 44.05 30.94
CA GLY A 400 15.55 43.43 29.69
C GLY A 400 16.28 42.15 30.01
N GLN A 401 15.81 41.02 29.43
CA GLN A 401 16.52 39.77 29.46
C GLN A 401 16.96 39.38 28.04
N ASN A 402 18.19 38.98 27.87
CA ASN A 402 18.76 38.41 26.67
C ASN A 402 17.94 37.16 26.24
N LYS A 403 17.26 37.29 25.13
CA LYS A 403 16.48 36.19 24.57
C LYS A 403 17.39 35.19 23.86
N SER A 404 17.18 33.91 24.10
CA SER A 404 17.92 32.82 23.46
C SER A 404 17.67 32.78 21.95
N LYS A 405 18.63 32.24 21.16
CA LYS A 405 18.48 32.09 19.71
C LYS A 405 17.23 31.32 19.30
N GLN A 406 16.74 30.41 20.15
CA GLN A 406 15.49 29.68 19.91
C GLN A 406 14.25 30.55 20.04
N GLN A 407 14.23 31.49 20.98
CA GLN A 407 13.14 32.46 21.11
C GLN A 407 13.09 33.47 19.95
N GLN A 408 14.25 33.82 19.37
CA GLN A 408 14.30 34.71 18.19
C GLN A 408 13.81 34.00 16.92
N GLN A 409 14.05 32.68 16.76
CA GLN A 409 13.49 31.92 15.64
C GLN A 409 11.98 31.73 15.78
N GLN A 410 11.49 31.49 16.98
CA GLN A 410 10.06 31.35 17.25
C GLN A 410 9.30 32.68 17.07
N GLU A 411 9.94 33.82 17.41
CA GLU A 411 9.40 35.16 17.16
C GLU A 411 9.42 35.53 15.65
N GLN A 412 10.36 35.02 14.85
CA GLN A 412 10.34 35.18 13.40
C GLN A 412 9.22 34.37 12.75
N GLU A 413 9.03 33.11 13.17
CA GLU A 413 7.94 32.27 12.70
C GLU A 413 6.58 32.81 13.16
N ASP A 414 6.49 33.43 14.35
CA ASP A 414 5.29 34.08 14.85
C ASP A 414 4.99 35.41 14.12
N ASN A 415 6.02 36.17 13.70
CA ASN A 415 5.86 37.37 12.89
C ASN A 415 5.41 37.07 11.44
N GLU A 416 5.88 35.95 10.85
CA GLU A 416 5.36 35.50 9.56
C GLU A 416 3.87 35.12 9.65
N LEU A 417 3.45 34.49 10.74
CA LEU A 417 2.04 34.19 11.02
C LEU A 417 1.22 35.46 11.35
N ASP A 418 1.80 36.47 12.00
CA ASP A 418 1.12 37.74 12.28
C ASP A 418 1.03 38.65 11.03
N MET A 419 1.92 38.49 10.04
CA MET A 419 1.76 39.10 8.71
C MET A 419 0.59 38.48 7.91
N ILE A 420 0.25 37.24 8.19
CA ILE A 420 -0.98 36.56 7.70
C ILE A 420 -2.17 36.86 8.65
N GLY A 421 -1.99 37.75 9.62
CA GLY A 421 -2.84 38.00 10.80
C GLY A 421 -4.22 38.60 10.60
N GLY A 422 -4.81 38.45 9.41
CA GLY A 422 -6.24 38.63 9.13
C GLY A 422 -6.84 37.41 8.46
N THR A 423 -6.02 36.38 8.11
CA THR A 423 -6.46 35.21 7.37
C THR A 423 -7.29 34.30 8.27
N THR A 424 -8.52 34.04 7.88
CA THR A 424 -9.37 33.07 8.55
C THR A 424 -8.90 31.63 8.26
N GLU A 425 -9.38 30.67 9.02
CA GLU A 425 -9.10 29.24 8.69
C GLU A 425 -9.66 28.88 7.31
N ASP A 426 -10.78 29.50 6.94
CA ASP A 426 -11.44 29.26 5.67
C ASP A 426 -10.63 29.85 4.50
N ASP A 427 -10.05 31.05 4.64
CA ASP A 427 -9.18 31.66 3.61
C ASP A 427 -7.93 30.79 3.36
N PHE A 428 -7.34 30.24 4.44
CA PHE A 428 -6.17 29.36 4.30
C PHE A 428 -6.54 28.04 3.62
N THR A 429 -7.67 27.44 4.00
CA THR A 429 -8.18 26.21 3.40
C THR A 429 -8.49 26.42 1.92
N GLU A 430 -9.11 27.56 1.55
CA GLU A 430 -9.38 27.95 0.17
C GLU A 430 -8.10 28.14 -0.63
N ALA A 431 -7.09 28.81 -0.07
CA ALA A 431 -5.78 28.97 -0.70
C ALA A 431 -5.10 27.63 -0.95
N MET A 432 -5.14 26.68 0.02
CA MET A 432 -4.59 25.34 -0.16
C MET A 432 -5.34 24.55 -1.24
N ALA A 433 -6.67 24.67 -1.29
CA ALA A 433 -7.49 24.06 -2.33
C ALA A 433 -7.17 24.64 -3.72
N HIS A 434 -7.01 25.97 -3.81
CA HIS A 434 -6.61 26.65 -5.05
C HIS A 434 -5.24 26.19 -5.56
N ILE A 435 -4.24 26.11 -4.68
CA ILE A 435 -2.91 25.60 -5.04
C ILE A 435 -3.00 24.17 -5.59
N ARG A 436 -3.75 23.30 -4.92
CA ARG A 436 -3.93 21.91 -5.34
C ARG A 436 -4.62 21.80 -6.69
N GLU A 437 -5.78 22.48 -6.85
CA GLU A 437 -6.64 22.31 -8.02
C GLU A 437 -6.14 23.09 -9.25
N ARG A 438 -5.54 24.27 -9.05
CA ARG A 438 -5.24 25.23 -10.12
C ARG A 438 -3.76 25.47 -10.38
N GLU A 439 -2.89 25.39 -9.36
CA GLU A 439 -1.50 25.75 -9.54
C GLU A 439 -0.60 24.55 -9.82
N LEU A 440 -0.75 23.44 -9.09
CA LEU A 440 0.20 22.30 -9.18
C LEU A 440 0.30 21.71 -10.59
N LEU A 441 -0.84 21.57 -11.30
CA LEU A 441 -0.88 20.94 -12.63
C LEU A 441 -1.16 21.92 -13.78
N PHE A 442 -1.55 23.17 -13.49
CA PHE A 442 -1.92 24.16 -14.50
C PHE A 442 -1.16 25.48 -14.37
N GLY A 443 -0.53 25.72 -13.22
CA GLY A 443 0.20 26.97 -12.98
C GLY A 443 1.41 27.12 -13.92
N PRO A 444 1.63 28.31 -14.50
CA PRO A 444 2.72 28.53 -15.46
C PRO A 444 4.10 28.38 -14.85
N GLN A 445 4.23 28.52 -13.55
CA GLN A 445 5.47 28.34 -12.80
C GLN A 445 5.66 26.93 -12.25
N SER A 446 4.63 26.08 -12.35
CA SER A 446 4.70 24.72 -11.81
C SER A 446 5.51 23.79 -12.72
N LEU A 447 6.50 23.14 -12.13
CA LEU A 447 7.27 22.12 -12.82
C LEU A 447 6.41 20.88 -13.16
N LEU A 448 5.47 20.52 -12.28
CA LEU A 448 4.59 19.37 -12.49
C LEU A 448 3.63 19.57 -13.67
N ALA A 449 3.19 20.81 -13.90
CA ALA A 449 2.31 21.15 -15.01
C ALA A 449 2.91 20.79 -16.39
N GLN A 450 4.24 20.82 -16.52
CA GLN A 450 4.92 20.50 -17.78
C GLN A 450 4.87 19.00 -18.10
N PHE A 451 4.67 18.14 -17.12
CA PHE A 451 4.61 16.68 -17.30
C PHE A 451 3.22 16.13 -17.63
N GLY A 452 2.16 16.85 -17.24
CA GLY A 452 0.78 16.41 -17.47
C GLY A 452 0.50 15.99 -18.92
N PRO A 453 0.70 16.89 -19.90
CA PRO A 453 0.47 16.59 -21.32
C PRO A 453 1.35 15.45 -21.86
N MET A 454 2.63 15.40 -21.46
CA MET A 454 3.56 14.34 -21.88
C MET A 454 3.13 12.97 -21.37
N VAL A 455 2.67 12.88 -20.12
CA VAL A 455 2.21 11.62 -19.54
C VAL A 455 0.97 11.11 -20.25
N SER A 456 0.00 11.99 -20.53
CA SER A 456 -1.22 11.66 -21.26
C SER A 456 -0.91 11.20 -22.68
N GLU A 457 0.03 11.86 -23.38
CA GLU A 457 0.49 11.49 -24.71
C GLU A 457 1.13 10.10 -24.74
N ILE A 458 2.03 9.77 -23.82
CA ILE A 458 2.65 8.44 -23.73
C ILE A 458 1.60 7.36 -23.48
N CYS A 459 0.63 7.62 -22.61
CA CYS A 459 -0.43 6.68 -22.28
C CYS A 459 -1.40 6.46 -23.46
N ALA A 460 -1.72 7.53 -24.21
CA ALA A 460 -2.63 7.47 -25.34
C ALA A 460 -2.03 6.75 -26.56
N ASN A 461 -0.71 6.88 -26.77
CA ASN A 461 -0.01 6.38 -27.96
C ASN A 461 0.86 5.15 -27.69
N ASN A 462 0.26 4.08 -27.20
CA ASN A 462 0.93 2.82 -26.91
C ASN A 462 1.51 2.10 -28.15
N THR A 463 1.10 2.48 -29.35
CA THR A 463 1.66 1.99 -30.61
C THR A 463 3.02 2.62 -30.95
N VAL A 464 3.25 3.84 -30.48
CA VAL A 464 4.51 4.58 -30.62
C VAL A 464 5.43 4.23 -29.43
N TYR A 465 4.92 4.34 -28.22
CA TYR A 465 5.65 4.07 -26.98
C TYR A 465 5.43 2.64 -26.52
N LYS A 466 6.04 1.68 -27.22
CA LYS A 466 5.77 0.22 -27.04
C LYS A 466 6.43 -0.41 -25.81
N ASP A 467 7.37 0.29 -25.15
CA ASP A 467 8.07 -0.31 -24.00
C ASP A 467 7.12 -0.53 -22.83
N ARG A 468 7.08 -1.76 -22.34
CA ARG A 468 6.18 -2.18 -21.26
C ARG A 468 6.44 -1.45 -19.94
N ASN A 469 7.72 -1.25 -19.59
CA ASN A 469 8.06 -0.59 -18.31
C ASN A 469 7.70 0.89 -18.39
N LEU A 470 7.88 1.52 -19.55
CA LEU A 470 7.48 2.90 -19.78
C LEU A 470 5.95 3.05 -19.67
N GLN A 471 5.17 2.16 -20.29
CA GLN A 471 3.71 2.19 -20.20
C GLN A 471 3.23 1.99 -18.76
N GLN A 472 3.84 1.08 -18.01
CA GLN A 472 3.54 0.88 -16.58
C GLN A 472 3.86 2.15 -15.77
N ALA A 473 5.02 2.76 -15.97
CA ALA A 473 5.44 3.96 -15.25
C ALA A 473 4.57 5.18 -15.63
N ALA A 474 4.24 5.35 -16.91
CA ALA A 474 3.40 6.42 -17.40
C ALA A 474 1.96 6.32 -16.87
N THR A 475 1.35 5.12 -16.93
CA THR A 475 0.00 4.89 -16.39
C THR A 475 -0.04 5.15 -14.88
N LEU A 476 0.97 4.71 -14.13
CA LEU A 476 1.06 4.98 -12.70
C LEU A 476 1.25 6.48 -12.41
N CYS A 477 2.04 7.18 -13.23
CA CYS A 477 2.21 8.63 -13.12
C CYS A 477 0.90 9.35 -13.43
N LEU A 478 0.22 9.00 -14.53
CA LEU A 478 -1.09 9.52 -14.91
C LEU A 478 -2.09 9.40 -13.75
N ALA A 479 -2.22 8.20 -13.19
CA ALA A 479 -3.09 7.93 -12.06
C ALA A 479 -2.80 8.83 -10.86
N LYS A 480 -1.52 9.02 -10.53
CA LYS A 480 -1.10 9.90 -9.43
C LYS A 480 -1.38 11.36 -9.70
N LEU A 481 -1.15 11.85 -10.93
CA LEU A 481 -1.50 13.22 -11.31
C LEU A 481 -3.01 13.46 -11.28
N MET A 482 -3.81 12.47 -11.69
CA MET A 482 -5.27 12.54 -11.62
C MET A 482 -5.80 12.69 -10.19
N CYS A 483 -5.09 12.18 -9.18
CA CYS A 483 -5.47 12.40 -7.77
C CYS A 483 -5.17 13.82 -7.27
N VAL A 484 -4.42 14.63 -8.00
CA VAL A 484 -4.05 16.00 -7.60
C VAL A 484 -5.18 16.98 -7.82
N SER A 485 -5.80 16.96 -9.00
CA SER A 485 -6.81 17.94 -9.44
C SER A 485 -8.00 17.24 -10.06
N SER A 486 -9.20 17.70 -9.68
CA SER A 486 -10.46 17.20 -10.23
C SER A 486 -10.57 17.46 -11.74
N GLU A 487 -10.13 18.64 -12.21
CA GLU A 487 -10.14 19.02 -13.62
C GLU A 487 -9.21 18.11 -14.45
N TYR A 488 -7.99 17.84 -13.96
CA TYR A 488 -7.08 16.90 -14.62
C TYR A 488 -7.62 15.48 -14.60
N CYS A 489 -8.29 15.09 -13.52
CA CYS A 489 -8.96 13.79 -13.40
C CYS A 489 -10.06 13.63 -14.44
N GLU A 490 -10.98 14.60 -14.53
CA GLU A 490 -12.10 14.59 -15.47
C GLU A 490 -11.61 14.51 -16.92
N ALA A 491 -10.59 15.29 -17.28
CA ALA A 491 -10.02 15.30 -18.64
C ALA A 491 -9.38 13.96 -19.04
N ASN A 492 -8.80 13.23 -18.09
CA ASN A 492 -8.07 11.98 -18.37
C ASN A 492 -8.80 10.70 -17.96
N LEU A 493 -9.96 10.80 -17.33
CA LEU A 493 -10.74 9.65 -16.88
C LEU A 493 -11.12 8.69 -18.02
N PRO A 494 -11.60 9.17 -19.20
CA PRO A 494 -11.87 8.28 -20.33
C PRO A 494 -10.64 7.51 -20.83
N LEU A 495 -9.47 8.15 -20.80
CA LEU A 495 -8.19 7.51 -21.16
C LEU A 495 -7.84 6.39 -20.18
N LEU A 496 -7.94 6.66 -18.87
CA LEU A 496 -7.62 5.67 -17.83
C LEU A 496 -8.59 4.46 -17.90
N ILE A 497 -9.88 4.69 -18.12
CA ILE A 497 -10.88 3.63 -18.30
C ILE A 497 -10.54 2.79 -19.53
N THR A 498 -10.18 3.43 -20.65
CA THR A 498 -9.78 2.73 -21.87
C THR A 498 -8.54 1.85 -21.63
N ILE A 499 -7.54 2.36 -20.91
CA ILE A 499 -6.34 1.60 -20.53
C ILE A 499 -6.72 0.40 -19.67
N MET A 500 -7.59 0.60 -18.67
CA MET A 500 -8.05 -0.47 -17.79
C MET A 500 -8.78 -1.58 -18.56
N GLU A 501 -9.56 -1.23 -19.57
CA GLU A 501 -10.32 -2.21 -20.35
C GLU A 501 -9.47 -2.92 -21.40
N ARG A 502 -8.57 -2.20 -22.08
CA ARG A 502 -7.90 -2.68 -23.29
C ARG A 502 -6.43 -3.02 -23.14
N SER A 503 -5.78 -2.63 -22.04
CA SER A 503 -4.35 -2.93 -21.89
C SER A 503 -4.10 -4.45 -21.88
N PRO A 504 -3.15 -4.96 -22.66
CA PRO A 504 -2.77 -6.38 -22.62
C PRO A 504 -2.02 -6.74 -21.34
N ASP A 505 -1.44 -5.75 -20.63
CA ASP A 505 -0.68 -5.99 -19.40
C ASP A 505 -1.59 -6.01 -18.17
N PRO A 506 -1.73 -7.16 -17.47
CA PRO A 506 -2.54 -7.25 -16.27
C PRO A 506 -2.06 -6.35 -15.13
N THR A 507 -0.77 -6.02 -15.08
CA THR A 507 -0.24 -5.09 -14.08
C THR A 507 -0.78 -3.68 -14.32
N VAL A 508 -0.84 -3.24 -15.57
CA VAL A 508 -1.42 -1.94 -15.94
C VAL A 508 -2.91 -1.89 -15.62
N ARG A 509 -3.66 -2.95 -15.97
CA ARG A 509 -5.09 -3.03 -15.63
C ARG A 509 -5.33 -3.01 -14.12
N SER A 510 -4.53 -3.76 -13.36
CA SER A 510 -4.60 -3.78 -11.90
C SER A 510 -4.29 -2.41 -11.27
N ASN A 511 -3.26 -1.73 -11.77
CA ASN A 511 -2.93 -0.37 -11.30
C ASN A 511 -4.03 0.64 -11.64
N ALA A 512 -4.66 0.53 -12.81
CA ALA A 512 -5.79 1.37 -13.18
C ALA A 512 -7.02 1.15 -12.28
N VAL A 513 -7.28 -0.09 -11.87
CA VAL A 513 -8.33 -0.42 -10.88
C VAL A 513 -8.05 0.26 -9.53
N ILE A 514 -6.82 0.17 -9.03
CA ILE A 514 -6.43 0.85 -7.78
C ILE A 514 -6.59 2.36 -7.93
N ALA A 515 -6.14 2.91 -9.06
CA ALA A 515 -6.24 4.34 -9.34
C ALA A 515 -7.68 4.85 -9.33
N LEU A 516 -8.61 4.13 -9.95
CA LEU A 516 -10.05 4.48 -9.89
C LEU A 516 -10.59 4.40 -8.46
N GLY A 517 -10.11 3.45 -7.65
CA GLY A 517 -10.41 3.39 -6.22
C GLY A 517 -9.92 4.61 -5.46
N ASP A 518 -8.69 5.04 -5.70
CA ASP A 518 -8.12 6.25 -5.07
C ASP A 518 -8.88 7.51 -5.50
N MET A 519 -9.24 7.62 -6.78
CA MET A 519 -10.05 8.74 -7.29
C MET A 519 -11.48 8.74 -6.73
N ALA A 520 -12.07 7.58 -6.46
CA ALA A 520 -13.37 7.50 -5.79
C ALA A 520 -13.32 8.08 -4.38
N VAL A 521 -12.17 8.02 -3.71
CA VAL A 521 -11.95 8.68 -2.41
C VAL A 521 -11.72 10.18 -2.57
N CYS A 522 -10.94 10.60 -3.58
CA CYS A 522 -10.59 12.00 -3.79
C CYS A 522 -11.75 12.81 -4.44
N PHE A 523 -12.41 12.24 -5.45
CA PHE A 523 -13.39 12.89 -6.32
C PHE A 523 -14.57 11.95 -6.61
N ASN A 524 -15.31 11.61 -5.57
CA ASN A 524 -16.41 10.62 -5.64
C ASN A 524 -17.41 10.93 -6.78
N HIS A 525 -17.77 12.19 -6.97
CA HIS A 525 -18.74 12.61 -7.99
C HIS A 525 -18.32 12.24 -9.43
N LEU A 526 -17.00 12.18 -9.73
CA LEU A 526 -16.50 11.80 -11.05
C LEU A 526 -16.55 10.28 -11.26
N ILE A 527 -16.42 9.51 -10.19
CA ILE A 527 -16.30 8.05 -10.27
C ILE A 527 -17.63 7.34 -10.08
N ASP A 528 -18.59 7.93 -9.34
CA ASP A 528 -19.86 7.28 -9.01
C ASP A 528 -20.67 6.88 -10.27
N GLU A 529 -20.54 7.63 -11.36
CA GLU A 529 -21.17 7.32 -12.66
C GLU A 529 -20.38 6.23 -13.45
N ASN A 530 -19.12 5.99 -13.10
CA ASN A 530 -18.22 5.10 -13.81
C ASN A 530 -17.92 3.79 -13.04
N THR A 531 -18.61 3.51 -11.96
CA THR A 531 -18.39 2.32 -11.12
C THR A 531 -18.62 0.99 -11.87
N ASP A 532 -19.47 0.97 -12.89
CA ASP A 532 -19.72 -0.21 -13.72
C ASP A 532 -18.46 -0.76 -14.38
N PHE A 533 -17.54 0.12 -14.77
CA PHE A 533 -16.25 -0.30 -15.33
C PHE A 533 -15.39 -1.06 -14.32
N LEU A 534 -15.47 -0.71 -13.02
CA LEU A 534 -14.83 -1.47 -11.95
C LEU A 534 -15.45 -2.85 -11.80
N TYR A 535 -16.79 -2.96 -11.71
CA TYR A 535 -17.45 -4.25 -11.55
C TYR A 535 -17.15 -5.21 -12.70
N ARG A 536 -17.02 -4.71 -13.93
CA ARG A 536 -16.61 -5.55 -15.09
C ARG A 536 -15.26 -6.22 -14.90
N ARG A 537 -14.34 -5.65 -14.10
CA ARG A 537 -13.03 -6.25 -13.84
C ARG A 537 -13.07 -7.44 -12.88
N LEU A 538 -14.19 -7.70 -12.22
CA LEU A 538 -14.42 -8.95 -11.50
C LEU A 538 -14.47 -10.17 -12.43
N ALA A 539 -14.75 -9.97 -13.72
CA ALA A 539 -14.72 -10.99 -14.77
C ALA A 539 -13.39 -10.99 -15.57
N ASP A 540 -12.34 -10.28 -15.13
CA ASP A 540 -11.06 -10.24 -15.84
C ASP A 540 -10.44 -11.65 -15.92
N PRO A 541 -9.83 -12.04 -17.06
CA PRO A 541 -9.23 -13.36 -17.21
C PRO A 541 -8.03 -13.60 -16.29
N GLN A 542 -7.45 -12.54 -15.71
CA GLN A 542 -6.30 -12.65 -14.82
C GLN A 542 -6.70 -12.57 -13.35
N PRO A 543 -6.44 -13.61 -12.53
CA PRO A 543 -6.82 -13.65 -11.11
C PRO A 543 -6.26 -12.48 -10.30
N MET A 544 -5.10 -11.95 -10.69
CA MET A 544 -4.50 -10.77 -10.03
C MET A 544 -5.40 -9.55 -10.19
N VAL A 545 -5.94 -9.29 -11.37
CA VAL A 545 -6.83 -8.14 -11.64
C VAL A 545 -8.16 -8.31 -10.92
N LYS A 546 -8.78 -9.51 -11.00
CA LYS A 546 -10.01 -9.84 -10.24
C LYS A 546 -9.84 -9.57 -8.75
N ARG A 547 -8.76 -10.09 -8.15
CA ARG A 547 -8.49 -9.93 -6.72
C ARG A 547 -8.29 -8.46 -6.36
N THR A 548 -7.53 -7.70 -7.14
CA THR A 548 -7.34 -6.27 -6.91
C THR A 548 -8.68 -5.53 -7.00
N CYS A 549 -9.49 -5.84 -8.00
CA CYS A 549 -10.81 -5.24 -8.16
C CYS A 549 -11.73 -5.55 -6.97
N LEU A 550 -11.82 -6.82 -6.55
CA LEU A 550 -12.62 -7.23 -5.40
C LEU A 550 -12.16 -6.55 -4.11
N MET A 551 -10.86 -6.42 -3.89
CA MET A 551 -10.31 -5.69 -2.75
C MET A 551 -10.65 -4.20 -2.79
N THR A 552 -10.52 -3.56 -3.95
CA THR A 552 -10.84 -2.13 -4.13
C THR A 552 -12.32 -1.87 -3.87
N LEU A 553 -13.20 -2.65 -4.47
CA LEU A 553 -14.66 -2.56 -4.25
C LEU A 553 -15.03 -2.83 -2.78
N THR A 554 -14.43 -3.85 -2.17
CA THR A 554 -14.61 -4.15 -0.73
C THR A 554 -14.29 -2.92 0.12
N PHE A 555 -13.15 -2.29 -0.10
CA PHE A 555 -12.74 -1.09 0.62
C PHE A 555 -13.75 0.05 0.39
N LEU A 556 -14.08 0.36 -0.85
CA LEU A 556 -14.95 1.48 -1.21
C LEU A 556 -16.37 1.32 -0.63
N ILE A 557 -16.94 0.13 -0.70
CA ILE A 557 -18.29 -0.15 -0.20
C ILE A 557 -18.30 -0.16 1.34
N LEU A 558 -17.36 -0.85 1.97
CA LEU A 558 -17.31 -0.92 3.43
C LEU A 558 -16.95 0.42 4.08
N ALA A 559 -16.19 1.28 3.39
CA ALA A 559 -15.91 2.64 3.82
C ALA A 559 -17.03 3.65 3.49
N GLY A 560 -18.07 3.24 2.75
CA GLY A 560 -19.16 4.11 2.34
C GLY A 560 -18.77 5.16 1.28
N GLN A 561 -17.67 4.92 0.56
CA GLN A 561 -17.18 5.83 -0.49
C GLN A 561 -17.95 5.71 -1.79
N VAL A 562 -18.57 4.57 -2.06
CA VAL A 562 -19.35 4.30 -3.26
C VAL A 562 -20.72 3.76 -2.87
N LYS A 563 -21.78 4.25 -3.54
CA LYS A 563 -23.14 3.75 -3.35
C LYS A 563 -23.30 2.42 -4.09
N VAL A 564 -23.92 1.47 -3.43
CA VAL A 564 -24.28 0.20 -4.05
C VAL A 564 -25.50 0.41 -4.94
N LYS A 565 -25.35 0.20 -6.24
CA LYS A 565 -26.39 0.40 -7.26
C LYS A 565 -26.87 -0.94 -7.90
N GLY A 566 -27.00 -2.00 -7.12
CA GLY A 566 -27.48 -3.30 -7.61
C GLY A 566 -26.41 -4.27 -8.14
N GLN A 567 -25.13 -3.85 -8.21
CA GLN A 567 -24.06 -4.68 -8.77
C GLN A 567 -23.41 -5.67 -7.77
N LEU A 568 -23.90 -5.78 -6.53
CA LEU A 568 -23.37 -6.75 -5.55
C LEU A 568 -23.46 -8.20 -6.02
N GLY A 569 -24.36 -8.51 -6.96
CA GLY A 569 -24.43 -9.81 -7.59
C GLY A 569 -23.14 -10.20 -8.32
N GLU A 570 -22.42 -9.25 -8.93
CA GLU A 570 -21.12 -9.51 -9.54
C GLU A 570 -20.06 -9.90 -8.49
N MET A 571 -20.10 -9.28 -7.31
CA MET A 571 -19.24 -9.69 -6.18
C MET A 571 -19.66 -11.04 -5.59
N ALA A 572 -20.97 -11.37 -5.61
CA ALA A 572 -21.48 -12.65 -5.14
C ALA A 572 -21.02 -13.82 -6.03
N LYS A 573 -20.84 -13.61 -7.33
CA LYS A 573 -20.26 -14.62 -8.24
C LYS A 573 -18.86 -15.03 -7.80
N CYS A 574 -18.10 -14.13 -7.22
CA CYS A 574 -16.74 -14.41 -6.72
C CYS A 574 -16.73 -15.42 -5.54
N LEU A 575 -17.86 -15.72 -4.89
CA LEU A 575 -17.95 -16.74 -3.84
C LEU A 575 -17.61 -18.15 -4.37
N GLU A 576 -17.83 -18.39 -5.66
CA GLU A 576 -17.57 -19.65 -6.35
C GLU A 576 -16.41 -19.52 -7.37
N ASP A 577 -15.52 -18.53 -7.19
CA ASP A 577 -14.34 -18.39 -8.05
C ASP A 577 -13.37 -19.56 -7.86
N GLU A 578 -12.74 -20.01 -8.95
CA GLU A 578 -11.75 -21.10 -8.95
C GLU A 578 -10.53 -20.77 -8.07
N ASP A 579 -10.14 -19.49 -7.97
CA ASP A 579 -9.10 -19.05 -7.04
C ASP A 579 -9.69 -18.93 -5.63
N LYS A 580 -9.30 -19.87 -4.77
CA LYS A 580 -9.72 -19.94 -3.37
C LYS A 580 -9.53 -18.62 -2.60
N ARG A 581 -8.50 -17.85 -2.95
CA ARG A 581 -8.21 -16.55 -2.31
C ARG A 581 -9.25 -15.49 -2.68
N ILE A 582 -9.77 -15.54 -3.91
CA ILE A 582 -10.84 -14.64 -4.37
C ILE A 582 -12.14 -15.05 -3.67
N ALA A 583 -12.46 -16.36 -3.64
CA ALA A 583 -13.65 -16.87 -2.96
C ALA A 583 -13.63 -16.52 -1.45
N ASP A 584 -12.51 -16.69 -0.77
CA ASP A 584 -12.37 -16.36 0.65
C ASP A 584 -12.49 -14.84 0.90
N LEU A 585 -11.97 -14.00 0.00
CA LEU A 585 -12.11 -12.54 0.07
C LEU A 585 -13.58 -12.12 -0.11
N ALA A 586 -14.30 -12.76 -1.03
CA ALA A 586 -15.73 -12.51 -1.21
C ALA A 586 -16.54 -12.92 0.03
N ARG A 587 -16.24 -14.08 0.65
CA ARG A 587 -16.86 -14.51 1.92
C ARG A 587 -16.62 -13.49 3.03
N MET A 588 -15.38 -13.03 3.17
CA MET A 588 -15.04 -12.00 4.15
C MET A 588 -15.81 -10.71 3.90
N PHE A 589 -15.91 -10.25 2.64
CA PHE A 589 -16.66 -9.05 2.29
C PHE A 589 -18.13 -9.15 2.72
N PHE A 590 -18.85 -10.23 2.36
CA PHE A 590 -20.26 -10.39 2.72
C PHE A 590 -20.47 -10.57 4.22
N THR A 591 -19.52 -11.21 4.91
CA THR A 591 -19.55 -11.31 6.37
C THR A 591 -19.44 -9.94 7.03
N GLU A 592 -18.52 -9.10 6.58
CA GLU A 592 -18.39 -7.73 7.08
C GLU A 592 -19.59 -6.86 6.68
N LEU A 593 -20.09 -7.00 5.45
CA LEU A 593 -21.25 -6.27 4.97
C LEU A 593 -22.53 -6.60 5.78
N SER A 594 -22.68 -7.85 6.21
CA SER A 594 -23.83 -8.30 6.99
C SER A 594 -23.93 -7.62 8.36
N THR A 595 -22.80 -7.13 8.90
CA THR A 595 -22.77 -6.38 10.17
C THR A 595 -23.33 -4.96 10.03
N LYS A 596 -23.54 -4.46 8.80
CA LYS A 596 -23.98 -3.08 8.51
C LYS A 596 -25.44 -3.05 8.11
N ASP A 597 -26.29 -2.47 8.91
CA ASP A 597 -27.70 -2.04 8.63
C ASP A 597 -28.54 -2.99 7.78
N ASN A 598 -28.42 -4.31 7.98
CA ASN A 598 -29.08 -5.34 7.17
C ASN A 598 -28.78 -5.23 5.66
N ALA A 599 -27.59 -4.78 5.28
CA ALA A 599 -27.23 -4.49 3.89
C ALA A 599 -27.41 -5.69 2.97
N VAL A 600 -27.06 -6.91 3.41
CA VAL A 600 -27.27 -8.12 2.62
C VAL A 600 -28.76 -8.34 2.32
N TYR A 601 -29.63 -8.20 3.34
CA TYR A 601 -31.08 -8.29 3.15
C TYR A 601 -31.61 -7.23 2.18
N ASN A 602 -31.18 -6.00 2.31
CA ASN A 602 -31.66 -4.89 1.48
C ASN A 602 -31.33 -5.07 0.00
N HIS A 603 -30.20 -5.67 -0.33
CA HIS A 603 -29.73 -5.89 -1.69
C HIS A 603 -29.92 -7.31 -2.20
N PHE A 604 -30.51 -8.21 -1.40
CA PHE A 604 -30.61 -9.63 -1.75
C PHE A 604 -31.40 -9.85 -3.05
N VAL A 605 -32.54 -9.17 -3.22
CA VAL A 605 -33.41 -9.35 -4.39
C VAL A 605 -32.72 -8.96 -5.69
N ASP A 606 -31.87 -7.90 -5.66
CA ASP A 606 -31.12 -7.46 -6.83
C ASP A 606 -29.97 -8.43 -7.14
N MET A 607 -29.24 -8.88 -6.10
CA MET A 607 -28.22 -9.92 -6.25
C MET A 607 -28.82 -11.22 -6.81
N PHE A 608 -29.93 -11.68 -6.25
CA PHE A 608 -30.63 -12.87 -6.70
C PHE A 608 -31.01 -12.79 -8.18
N SER A 609 -31.56 -11.64 -8.61
CA SER A 609 -31.96 -11.42 -9.99
C SER A 609 -30.78 -11.51 -10.96
N LEU A 610 -29.66 -10.90 -10.60
CA LEU A 610 -28.45 -10.90 -11.41
C LEU A 610 -27.83 -12.30 -11.49
N LEU A 611 -27.85 -13.06 -10.39
CA LEU A 611 -27.33 -14.43 -10.33
C LEU A 611 -28.20 -15.41 -11.14
N SER A 612 -29.52 -15.33 -11.00
CA SER A 612 -30.46 -16.21 -11.71
C SER A 612 -30.54 -15.92 -13.22
N ALA A 613 -30.20 -14.69 -13.63
CA ALA A 613 -30.14 -14.30 -15.04
C ALA A 613 -28.84 -14.72 -15.75
N ASP A 614 -27.80 -15.07 -15.00
CA ASP A 614 -26.50 -15.43 -15.60
C ASP A 614 -26.43 -16.93 -15.90
N GLU A 615 -26.57 -17.29 -17.18
CA GLU A 615 -26.50 -18.67 -17.66
C GLU A 615 -25.13 -19.35 -17.45
N ARG A 616 -24.07 -18.57 -17.18
CA ARG A 616 -22.73 -19.12 -16.95
C ARG A 616 -22.56 -19.71 -15.54
N ILE A 617 -23.46 -19.39 -14.64
CA ILE A 617 -23.47 -19.95 -13.28
C ILE A 617 -24.19 -21.27 -13.32
N ASP A 618 -23.53 -22.36 -12.93
CA ASP A 618 -24.24 -23.65 -12.81
C ASP A 618 -25.20 -23.64 -11.61
N GLU A 619 -26.18 -24.55 -11.65
CA GLU A 619 -27.24 -24.61 -10.64
C GLU A 619 -26.71 -24.86 -9.23
N GLU A 620 -25.68 -25.69 -9.09
CA GLU A 620 -25.09 -26.02 -7.80
C GLU A 620 -24.29 -24.82 -7.22
N ALA A 621 -23.55 -24.10 -8.06
CA ALA A 621 -22.87 -22.87 -7.65
C ALA A 621 -23.87 -21.80 -7.20
N PHE A 622 -24.94 -21.61 -7.98
CA PHE A 622 -26.06 -20.72 -7.64
C PHE A 622 -26.65 -21.07 -6.26
N ARG A 623 -26.97 -22.35 -6.04
CA ARG A 623 -27.50 -22.82 -4.77
C ARG A 623 -26.55 -22.59 -3.58
N ARG A 624 -25.25 -22.78 -3.77
CA ARG A 624 -24.26 -22.50 -2.72
C ARG A 624 -24.18 -21.01 -2.39
N ILE A 625 -24.15 -20.15 -3.40
CA ILE A 625 -24.15 -18.68 -3.25
C ILE A 625 -25.40 -18.23 -2.48
N VAL A 626 -26.58 -18.62 -2.94
CA VAL A 626 -27.87 -18.22 -2.34
C VAL A 626 -27.96 -18.70 -0.89
N ARG A 627 -27.57 -19.95 -0.62
CA ARG A 627 -27.56 -20.49 0.75
C ARG A 627 -26.64 -19.67 1.67
N PHE A 628 -25.46 -19.30 1.20
CA PHE A 628 -24.53 -18.47 1.96
C PHE A 628 -25.09 -17.09 2.26
N LEU A 629 -25.66 -16.42 1.26
CA LEU A 629 -26.25 -15.08 1.42
C LEU A 629 -27.49 -15.07 2.33
N LEU A 630 -28.38 -16.06 2.19
CA LEU A 630 -29.56 -16.19 3.04
C LEU A 630 -29.20 -16.52 4.50
N GLY A 631 -28.04 -17.12 4.76
CA GLY A 631 -27.53 -17.35 6.11
C GLY A 631 -27.37 -16.08 6.94
N PHE A 632 -27.30 -14.90 6.32
CA PHE A 632 -27.25 -13.60 7.01
C PHE A 632 -28.64 -13.00 7.30
N VAL A 633 -29.74 -13.63 6.85
CA VAL A 633 -31.10 -13.15 7.05
C VAL A 633 -31.68 -13.85 8.31
N GLU A 634 -31.29 -13.36 9.49
CA GLU A 634 -31.65 -13.99 10.78
C GLU A 634 -33.02 -13.57 11.33
N LYS A 635 -33.54 -12.40 10.91
CA LYS A 635 -34.79 -11.86 11.48
C LYS A 635 -36.01 -12.42 10.75
N ASP A 636 -36.94 -13.04 11.46
CA ASP A 636 -38.20 -13.59 10.95
C ASP A 636 -38.99 -12.58 10.09
N LYS A 637 -39.02 -11.32 10.50
CA LYS A 637 -39.69 -10.25 9.73
C LYS A 637 -39.05 -10.07 8.36
N HIS A 638 -37.71 -10.10 8.28
CA HIS A 638 -37.01 -9.97 7.02
C HIS A 638 -37.16 -11.19 6.13
N ALA A 639 -37.12 -12.38 6.72
CA ALA A 639 -37.34 -13.63 6.01
C ALA A 639 -38.76 -13.65 5.38
N LYS A 640 -39.79 -13.23 6.13
CA LYS A 640 -41.17 -13.13 5.63
C LYS A 640 -41.30 -12.13 4.49
N GLN A 641 -40.79 -10.91 4.64
CA GLN A 641 -40.82 -9.87 3.62
C GLN A 641 -40.06 -10.28 2.37
N LEU A 642 -38.94 -10.99 2.52
CA LEU A 642 -38.13 -11.46 1.41
C LEU A 642 -38.89 -12.59 0.67
N ALA A 643 -39.53 -13.51 1.40
CA ALA A 643 -40.35 -14.55 0.81
C ALA A 643 -41.49 -13.98 -0.01
N GLU A 644 -42.20 -12.95 0.45
CA GLU A 644 -43.25 -12.25 -0.28
C GLU A 644 -42.72 -11.61 -1.58
N LYS A 645 -41.56 -10.96 -1.52
CA LYS A 645 -40.89 -10.35 -2.69
C LYS A 645 -40.45 -11.39 -3.71
N LEU A 646 -39.93 -12.53 -3.28
CA LEU A 646 -39.52 -13.63 -4.16
C LEU A 646 -40.72 -14.36 -4.75
N ALA A 647 -41.78 -14.62 -3.96
CA ALA A 647 -43.00 -15.25 -4.43
C ALA A 647 -43.67 -14.44 -5.55
N ALA A 648 -43.67 -13.10 -5.45
CA ALA A 648 -44.20 -12.23 -6.51
C ALA A 648 -43.43 -12.37 -7.84
N ARG A 649 -42.25 -12.97 -7.83
CA ARG A 649 -41.48 -13.25 -9.06
C ARG A 649 -41.83 -14.57 -9.73
N LEU A 650 -42.37 -15.53 -9.01
CA LEU A 650 -42.77 -16.83 -9.60
C LEU A 650 -43.65 -16.66 -10.82
N ALA A 651 -44.58 -15.70 -10.78
CA ALA A 651 -45.48 -15.40 -11.91
C ALA A 651 -44.77 -14.70 -13.10
N ARG A 652 -43.54 -14.26 -12.93
CA ARG A 652 -42.74 -13.53 -13.95
C ARG A 652 -41.56 -14.33 -14.47
N CYS A 653 -41.40 -15.57 -14.02
CA CYS A 653 -40.31 -16.43 -14.49
C CYS A 653 -40.58 -16.86 -15.94
N GLU A 654 -39.66 -16.58 -16.82
CA GLU A 654 -39.71 -16.92 -18.24
C GLU A 654 -39.21 -18.35 -18.50
N THR A 655 -38.33 -18.87 -17.63
CA THR A 655 -37.72 -20.19 -17.76
C THR A 655 -37.95 -21.04 -16.52
N GLU A 656 -38.00 -22.37 -16.72
CA GLU A 656 -38.08 -23.35 -15.64
C GLU A 656 -36.93 -23.20 -14.65
N ARG A 657 -35.73 -22.88 -15.13
CA ARG A 657 -34.56 -22.62 -14.28
C ARG A 657 -34.82 -21.45 -13.33
N GLN A 658 -35.28 -20.29 -13.83
CA GLN A 658 -35.59 -19.13 -13.00
C GLN A 658 -36.64 -19.46 -11.94
N TRP A 659 -37.65 -20.25 -12.31
CA TRP A 659 -38.67 -20.69 -11.39
C TRP A 659 -38.10 -21.59 -10.28
N ASN A 660 -37.26 -22.58 -10.65
CA ASN A 660 -36.56 -23.47 -9.71
C ASN A 660 -35.64 -22.70 -8.77
N ASP A 661 -34.93 -21.67 -9.26
CA ASP A 661 -34.09 -20.81 -8.48
C ASP A 661 -34.88 -20.07 -7.40
N VAL A 662 -36.03 -19.51 -7.76
CA VAL A 662 -36.92 -18.82 -6.79
C VAL A 662 -37.53 -19.83 -5.81
N ALA A 663 -37.97 -20.98 -6.26
CA ALA A 663 -38.53 -22.04 -5.40
C ALA A 663 -37.47 -22.54 -4.38
N PHE A 664 -36.23 -22.71 -4.83
CA PHE A 664 -35.12 -23.09 -3.97
C PHE A 664 -34.86 -22.03 -2.86
N ALA A 665 -34.81 -20.74 -3.22
CA ALA A 665 -34.60 -19.64 -2.26
C ALA A 665 -35.76 -19.55 -1.26
N LEU A 666 -37.01 -19.72 -1.71
CA LEU A 666 -38.19 -19.78 -0.85
C LEU A 666 -38.15 -20.96 0.14
N GLY A 667 -37.68 -22.12 -0.32
CA GLY A 667 -37.48 -23.30 0.55
C GLY A 667 -36.43 -23.13 1.66
N LEU A 668 -35.48 -22.22 1.47
CA LEU A 668 -34.45 -21.90 2.49
C LEU A 668 -34.94 -20.86 3.51
N LEU A 669 -35.92 -20.01 3.16
CA LEU A 669 -36.44 -18.99 4.04
C LEU A 669 -37.44 -19.58 5.04
N GLN A 670 -37.27 -19.20 6.32
CA GLN A 670 -38.21 -19.59 7.37
C GLN A 670 -39.47 -18.71 7.30
N HIS A 671 -40.38 -19.04 6.36
CA HIS A 671 -41.68 -18.39 6.25
C HIS A 671 -42.81 -19.38 6.52
N LYS A 672 -43.84 -18.94 7.23
CA LYS A 672 -45.05 -19.76 7.55
C LYS A 672 -46.24 -19.43 6.63
N ASN A 673 -45.98 -19.00 5.39
CA ASN A 673 -47.01 -18.60 4.46
C ASN A 673 -47.47 -19.81 3.61
N GLU A 674 -48.66 -20.31 3.90
CA GLU A 674 -49.25 -21.47 3.20
C GLU A 674 -49.55 -21.20 1.71
N GLU A 675 -49.89 -19.95 1.36
CA GLU A 675 -50.12 -19.58 -0.03
C GLU A 675 -48.87 -19.70 -0.89
N ILE A 676 -47.73 -19.25 -0.35
CA ILE A 676 -46.45 -19.39 -1.02
C ILE A 676 -46.08 -20.86 -1.19
N ASN A 677 -46.28 -21.68 -0.15
CA ASN A 677 -46.01 -23.11 -0.23
C ASN A 677 -46.91 -23.82 -1.28
N LYS A 678 -48.17 -23.41 -1.42
CA LYS A 678 -49.06 -23.93 -2.48
C LYS A 678 -48.59 -23.53 -3.86
N LEU A 679 -48.20 -22.27 -4.08
CA LEU A 679 -47.63 -21.78 -5.34
C LEU A 679 -46.38 -22.57 -5.76
N VAL A 680 -45.48 -22.82 -4.82
CA VAL A 680 -44.27 -23.62 -5.08
C VAL A 680 -44.65 -25.08 -5.39
N ALA A 681 -45.65 -25.65 -4.72
CA ALA A 681 -46.09 -27.02 -4.94
C ALA A 681 -46.81 -27.20 -6.31
N GLU A 682 -47.39 -26.14 -6.89
CA GLU A 682 -48.03 -26.19 -8.20
C GLU A 682 -47.06 -26.37 -9.38
N GLY A 683 -45.78 -26.06 -9.18
CA GLY A 683 -44.72 -26.16 -10.20
C GLY A 683 -44.76 -25.09 -11.29
N PHE A 684 -43.78 -25.14 -12.17
CA PHE A 684 -43.66 -24.21 -13.29
C PHE A 684 -44.73 -24.46 -14.35
N LYS A 685 -45.53 -23.44 -14.63
CA LYS A 685 -46.57 -23.50 -15.69
C LYS A 685 -46.13 -22.55 -16.81
N MET A 686 -45.74 -23.10 -17.97
CA MET A 686 -45.58 -22.28 -19.18
C MET A 686 -46.96 -21.70 -19.56
N VAL A 687 -47.09 -20.38 -19.44
CA VAL A 687 -48.19 -19.66 -20.06
C VAL A 687 -47.94 -19.67 -21.58
N GLN A 688 -48.61 -20.55 -22.32
CA GLN A 688 -48.65 -20.44 -23.75
C GLN A 688 -49.32 -19.11 -24.10
N ALA A 689 -48.58 -18.22 -24.77
CA ALA A 689 -49.20 -17.04 -25.35
C ALA A 689 -50.36 -17.49 -26.28
N PRO A 690 -51.54 -16.87 -26.20
CA PRO A 690 -52.61 -17.17 -27.14
C PRO A 690 -52.11 -16.88 -28.55
N ALA A 691 -52.28 -17.86 -29.49
CA ALA A 691 -51.87 -17.82 -30.87
C ALA A 691 -52.51 -16.66 -31.65
#